data_ae27a8db767918031d362b006eb99e4f
#
_entry.id   ae27a8db767918031d362b006eb99e4f
#
_cell.length_a   1.000
_cell.length_b   1.000
_cell.length_c   1.000
_cell.angle_alpha   90.00
_cell.angle_beta   90.00
_cell.angle_gamma   90.00
#
_symmetry.space_group_name_H-M   'P 1'
#
loop_
_entity.id
_entity.type
_entity.pdbx_description
1 polymer ?
#
loop_
_entity_poly.entity_id
_entity_poly.type
_entity_poly.pdbx_seq_one_letter_code
_entity_poly.pdbx_strand_id
1 'polypeptide(L)'
;MRGRIRKSIQRLHMTTINNVFSSDGLLAKTIKGFVPRDAQTEMAKAVKHAIDTTGSLIVEAGTGTGKTFAYLAPALLSDGKAIVSTGTKNLQEQLFHRDLPLVKKALGSKRKTALLKGRANYLCLHRLAQHGGNSTLVEKEVLGQLSEVKRWSSSTKSGDMGELKTLPEDAKVLPLVTSTVDNCLGRDCPDYEDCYLVKARRKALDADIIVVNHHLFFADMALKDTGFGELIPEADAIIFDEAHQIPDIASDYFGESLSTRQIHDISKDITLLFRTVLKDAGQLDKAADKCRMIASDLRLLFPDTPERGNWAEALNRDDVRMQVGKLAEALGVLHEVCKLHIGRDKDLDNMYERVVAAREQLDALSDDKQENVSLWYETTQRHLIMHLTPLSIAAKFRRFVASPPRGWIFTSATLMVNGGFEHFQRRMGLEEAKTLGLDSPFNYPEQAMLCVPRYLPEPNSFSMRETLLQTAKRLIKASRGRCFLLFTSHAMLREIAEKLEDEVDNPLLVQGTTTKQALLDAYLADEKAVLMGTGAFWEGVDVRGNDLVCVMIDKLPFASPDDPLLQARMEDVKKRGANPFAVIQIPQAVITLKQGAGRLIRDPSDKGVLVICDNRLVTKPYAKTFVGSLPDMKRTRSLDEVERFLANIDDK
;
A
#
# COMPACT_ATOMS: atom_id res chain seq x y z
N MET A 1 20.42 25.35 -33.37
CA MET A 1 19.63 24.68 -32.33
C MET A 1 18.40 23.93 -32.87
N ARG A 2 17.56 24.53 -33.72
CA ARG A 2 16.33 23.91 -34.28
C ARG A 2 16.57 22.60 -35.09
N GLY A 3 17.71 22.42 -35.76
CA GLY A 3 18.01 21.21 -36.52
C GLY A 3 18.39 20.00 -35.67
N ARG A 4 18.97 20.19 -34.47
CA ARG A 4 19.30 19.09 -33.55
C ARG A 4 18.04 18.57 -32.81
N ILE A 5 17.08 19.46 -32.51
CA ILE A 5 15.81 19.10 -31.91
C ILE A 5 14.94 18.29 -32.87
N ARG A 6 14.86 18.70 -34.16
CA ARG A 6 14.13 17.93 -35.18
C ARG A 6 14.73 16.53 -35.41
N LYS A 7 16.07 16.39 -35.45
CA LYS A 7 16.72 15.08 -35.57
C LYS A 7 16.54 14.17 -34.36
N SER A 8 16.40 14.73 -33.14
CA SER A 8 16.15 13.95 -31.93
C SER A 8 14.69 13.48 -31.86
N ILE A 9 13.74 14.31 -32.30
CA ILE A 9 12.30 13.95 -32.38
C ILE A 9 12.08 12.90 -33.48
N GLN A 10 12.71 13.04 -34.66
CA GLN A 10 12.65 12.03 -35.71
C GLN A 10 13.30 10.68 -35.29
N ARG A 11 14.36 10.67 -34.48
CA ARG A 11 14.95 9.43 -33.98
C ARG A 11 14.05 8.71 -32.97
N LEU A 12 13.30 9.43 -32.11
CA LEU A 12 12.34 8.82 -31.19
C LEU A 12 11.15 8.18 -31.94
N HIS A 13 10.64 8.82 -32.99
CA HIS A 13 9.55 8.26 -33.81
C HIS A 13 9.95 7.00 -34.60
N MET A 14 11.25 6.76 -34.82
CA MET A 14 11.75 5.54 -35.51
C MET A 14 12.21 4.43 -34.55
N THR A 15 12.20 4.65 -33.23
CA THR A 15 12.59 3.63 -32.26
C THR A 15 11.45 2.68 -32.02
N THR A 16 11.55 1.46 -32.55
CA THR A 16 10.57 0.40 -32.27
C THR A 16 10.83 -0.27 -30.93
N ILE A 17 9.81 -0.86 -30.32
CA ILE A 17 9.96 -1.63 -29.07
C ILE A 17 11.01 -2.74 -29.24
N ASN A 18 11.05 -3.39 -30.39
CA ASN A 18 12.07 -4.41 -30.67
C ASN A 18 13.51 -3.85 -30.57
N ASN A 19 13.77 -2.65 -31.09
CA ASN A 19 15.09 -2.01 -30.99
C ASN A 19 15.47 -1.60 -29.57
N VAL A 20 14.51 -1.50 -28.67
CA VAL A 20 14.78 -1.20 -27.25
C VAL A 20 15.25 -2.44 -26.51
N PHE A 21 14.59 -3.59 -26.74
CA PHE A 21 14.72 -4.81 -25.93
C PHE A 21 15.57 -5.92 -26.59
N SER A 22 16.08 -5.74 -27.82
CA SER A 22 16.94 -6.74 -28.47
C SER A 22 18.34 -6.86 -27.81
N SER A 23 19.05 -7.92 -28.11
CA SER A 23 20.41 -8.19 -27.59
C SER A 23 21.43 -7.13 -27.95
N ASP A 24 21.24 -6.45 -29.07
CA ASP A 24 22.02 -5.30 -29.56
C ASP A 24 21.28 -3.96 -29.40
N GLY A 25 20.15 -4.00 -28.64
CA GLY A 25 19.23 -2.89 -28.46
C GLY A 25 19.74 -1.78 -27.55
N LEU A 26 18.88 -0.79 -27.35
CA LEU A 26 19.23 0.40 -26.58
C LEU A 26 19.45 0.09 -25.10
N LEU A 27 18.66 -0.82 -24.50
CA LEU A 27 18.85 -1.24 -23.11
C LEU A 27 20.14 -2.05 -22.94
N ALA A 28 20.43 -2.99 -23.86
CA ALA A 28 21.63 -3.80 -23.82
C ALA A 28 22.93 -2.96 -23.93
N LYS A 29 22.91 -1.88 -24.72
CA LYS A 29 24.03 -0.93 -24.83
C LYS A 29 24.25 -0.07 -23.58
N THR A 30 23.23 0.08 -22.76
CA THR A 30 23.27 1.01 -21.62
C THR A 30 23.41 0.28 -20.28
N ILE A 31 22.81 -0.91 -20.15
CA ILE A 31 22.75 -1.69 -18.91
C ILE A 31 23.68 -2.89 -19.05
N LYS A 32 24.75 -2.89 -18.24
CA LYS A 32 25.69 -4.02 -18.19
C LYS A 32 24.96 -5.28 -17.68
N GLY A 33 25.08 -6.37 -18.44
CA GLY A 33 24.43 -7.64 -18.09
C GLY A 33 22.93 -7.70 -18.43
N PHE A 34 22.42 -6.79 -19.25
CA PHE A 34 21.04 -6.88 -19.74
C PHE A 34 20.86 -8.14 -20.60
N VAL A 35 19.88 -8.95 -20.23
CA VAL A 35 19.47 -10.16 -20.96
C VAL A 35 18.09 -9.92 -21.56
N PRO A 36 17.93 -9.95 -22.88
CA PRO A 36 16.62 -9.87 -23.54
C PRO A 36 15.69 -10.99 -23.10
N ARG A 37 14.41 -10.66 -22.96
CA ARG A 37 13.35 -11.62 -22.61
C ARG A 37 12.15 -11.38 -23.50
N ASP A 38 11.67 -12.43 -24.16
CA ASP A 38 10.52 -12.33 -25.07
C ASP A 38 9.28 -11.81 -24.36
N ALA A 39 9.00 -12.30 -23.15
CA ALA A 39 7.90 -11.84 -22.30
C ALA A 39 7.98 -10.32 -22.02
N GLN A 40 9.18 -9.78 -21.80
CA GLN A 40 9.37 -8.34 -21.59
C GLN A 40 9.05 -7.54 -22.85
N THR A 41 9.48 -8.03 -24.02
CA THR A 41 9.22 -7.40 -25.32
C THR A 41 7.73 -7.46 -25.67
N GLU A 42 7.07 -8.59 -25.41
CA GLU A 42 5.64 -8.77 -25.63
C GLU A 42 4.82 -7.84 -24.75
N MET A 43 5.13 -7.76 -23.45
CA MET A 43 4.52 -6.80 -22.54
C MET A 43 4.67 -5.37 -23.05
N ALA A 44 5.88 -4.97 -23.44
CA ALA A 44 6.14 -3.62 -23.91
C ALA A 44 5.36 -3.27 -25.17
N LYS A 45 5.18 -4.22 -26.09
CA LYS A 45 4.32 -4.04 -27.28
C LYS A 45 2.84 -3.88 -26.90
N ALA A 46 2.34 -4.70 -25.98
CA ALA A 46 0.97 -4.62 -25.51
C ALA A 46 0.69 -3.30 -24.80
N VAL A 47 1.60 -2.84 -23.94
CA VAL A 47 1.53 -1.54 -23.26
C VAL A 47 1.54 -0.40 -24.28
N LYS A 48 2.46 -0.42 -25.26
CA LYS A 48 2.51 0.59 -26.33
C LYS A 48 1.19 0.66 -27.11
N HIS A 49 0.66 -0.50 -27.46
CA HIS A 49 -0.63 -0.58 -28.15
C HIS A 49 -1.78 0.00 -27.31
N ALA A 50 -1.84 -0.33 -26.01
CA ALA A 50 -2.88 0.21 -25.11
C ALA A 50 -2.79 1.74 -24.96
N ILE A 51 -1.58 2.29 -24.89
CA ILE A 51 -1.36 3.76 -24.86
C ILE A 51 -1.83 4.39 -26.18
N ASP A 52 -1.41 3.84 -27.32
CA ASP A 52 -1.68 4.42 -28.64
C ASP A 52 -3.17 4.36 -29.01
N THR A 53 -3.89 3.35 -28.52
CA THR A 53 -5.33 3.13 -28.81
C THR A 53 -6.24 3.61 -27.69
N THR A 54 -5.70 4.25 -26.64
CA THR A 54 -6.45 4.64 -25.43
C THR A 54 -7.27 3.48 -24.84
N GLY A 55 -6.69 2.27 -24.87
CA GLY A 55 -7.34 1.04 -24.43
C GLY A 55 -6.99 0.63 -23.00
N SER A 56 -7.76 -0.32 -22.46
CA SER A 56 -7.49 -0.92 -21.15
C SER A 56 -6.77 -2.26 -21.31
N LEU A 57 -5.69 -2.45 -20.54
CA LEU A 57 -4.84 -3.64 -20.56
C LEU A 57 -4.53 -4.11 -19.14
N ILE A 58 -4.78 -5.38 -18.87
CA ILE A 58 -4.43 -6.06 -17.61
C ILE A 58 -3.32 -7.07 -17.92
N VAL A 59 -2.16 -6.94 -17.24
CA VAL A 59 -1.00 -7.81 -17.47
C VAL A 59 -0.58 -8.48 -16.17
N GLU A 60 -0.55 -9.80 -16.15
CA GLU A 60 0.28 -10.53 -15.19
C GLU A 60 1.59 -10.90 -15.87
N ALA A 61 2.70 -10.46 -15.30
CA ALA A 61 4.03 -10.87 -15.74
C ALA A 61 4.80 -11.36 -14.52
N GLY A 62 5.20 -12.61 -14.53
CA GLY A 62 5.88 -13.27 -13.41
C GLY A 62 7.14 -12.52 -12.95
N THR A 63 7.65 -12.87 -11.77
CA THR A 63 8.92 -12.32 -11.28
C THR A 63 10.03 -12.54 -12.29
N GLY A 64 10.99 -11.61 -12.39
CA GLY A 64 12.10 -11.71 -13.31
C GLY A 64 11.82 -11.26 -14.76
N THR A 65 10.58 -11.03 -15.20
CA THR A 65 10.27 -10.57 -16.57
C THR A 65 10.79 -9.17 -16.88
N GLY A 66 11.05 -8.34 -15.87
CA GLY A 66 11.48 -6.94 -16.07
C GLY A 66 10.31 -5.99 -16.38
N LYS A 67 9.17 -6.19 -15.74
CA LYS A 67 7.93 -5.38 -15.86
C LYS A 67 8.18 -3.88 -15.93
N THR A 68 9.00 -3.37 -15.01
CA THR A 68 9.26 -1.93 -14.89
C THR A 68 9.76 -1.32 -16.20
N PHE A 69 10.72 -1.95 -16.84
CA PHE A 69 11.23 -1.46 -18.13
C PHE A 69 10.23 -1.66 -19.25
N ALA A 70 9.45 -2.75 -19.20
CA ALA A 70 8.45 -3.06 -20.22
C ALA A 70 7.30 -2.04 -20.27
N TYR A 71 6.97 -1.35 -19.17
CA TYR A 71 6.00 -0.26 -19.22
C TYR A 71 6.64 1.14 -19.30
N LEU A 72 7.84 1.34 -18.73
CA LEU A 72 8.50 2.65 -18.80
C LEU A 72 8.96 3.01 -20.22
N ALA A 73 9.49 2.05 -20.97
CA ALA A 73 9.96 2.33 -22.33
C ALA A 73 8.82 2.79 -23.26
N PRO A 74 7.67 2.12 -23.36
CA PRO A 74 6.52 2.62 -24.11
C PRO A 74 6.02 3.98 -23.62
N ALA A 75 5.95 4.19 -22.31
CA ALA A 75 5.54 5.48 -21.74
C ALA A 75 6.48 6.61 -22.15
N LEU A 76 7.79 6.38 -22.17
CA LEU A 76 8.80 7.34 -22.59
C LEU A 76 8.85 7.56 -24.12
N LEU A 77 8.38 6.60 -24.91
CA LEU A 77 8.31 6.67 -26.37
C LEU A 77 6.99 7.25 -26.88
N SER A 78 5.96 7.36 -26.05
CA SER A 78 4.71 8.04 -26.43
C SER A 78 4.83 9.55 -26.33
N ASP A 79 4.01 10.28 -27.09
CA ASP A 79 4.03 11.74 -27.09
C ASP A 79 3.20 12.34 -25.95
N GLY A 80 2.20 11.61 -25.47
CA GLY A 80 1.29 12.03 -24.39
C GLY A 80 1.91 12.00 -22.99
N LYS A 81 1.28 12.64 -22.03
CA LYS A 81 1.65 12.61 -20.62
C LYS A 81 1.26 11.26 -20.00
N ALA A 82 2.13 10.69 -19.15
CA ALA A 82 1.82 9.44 -18.45
C ALA A 82 2.00 9.56 -16.94
N ILE A 83 1.08 8.93 -16.20
CA ILE A 83 1.18 8.72 -14.76
C ILE A 83 1.57 7.27 -14.52
N VAL A 84 2.59 7.06 -13.69
CA VAL A 84 2.96 5.73 -13.17
C VAL A 84 2.67 5.71 -11.69
N SER A 85 1.73 4.85 -11.29
CA SER A 85 1.31 4.67 -9.91
C SER A 85 1.84 3.36 -9.35
N THR A 86 2.43 3.38 -8.15
CA THR A 86 3.01 2.20 -7.48
C THR A 86 2.36 1.95 -6.12
N GLY A 87 2.52 0.72 -5.57
CA GLY A 87 1.88 0.35 -4.32
C GLY A 87 2.47 1.00 -3.06
N THR A 88 3.80 1.17 -3.00
CA THR A 88 4.48 1.65 -1.79
C THR A 88 5.41 2.83 -2.06
N LYS A 89 5.74 3.59 -0.99
CA LYS A 89 6.70 4.71 -1.05
C LYS A 89 8.08 4.22 -1.53
N ASN A 90 8.55 3.08 -1.04
CA ASN A 90 9.86 2.53 -1.40
C ASN A 90 9.93 2.15 -2.89
N LEU A 91 8.88 1.52 -3.42
CA LEU A 91 8.79 1.23 -4.86
C LEU A 91 8.73 2.52 -5.69
N GLN A 92 8.03 3.55 -5.21
CA GLN A 92 7.96 4.85 -5.84
C GLN A 92 9.34 5.52 -5.94
N GLU A 93 10.12 5.50 -4.85
CA GLU A 93 11.49 6.02 -4.81
C GLU A 93 12.42 5.23 -5.74
N GLN A 94 12.37 3.91 -5.68
CA GLN A 94 13.16 3.03 -6.53
C GLN A 94 12.86 3.28 -8.01
N LEU A 95 11.59 3.35 -8.38
CA LEU A 95 11.16 3.61 -9.74
C LEU A 95 11.70 4.97 -10.23
N PHE A 96 11.56 6.02 -9.44
CA PHE A 96 11.89 7.39 -9.84
C PHE A 96 13.40 7.65 -9.86
N HIS A 97 14.14 7.17 -8.85
CA HIS A 97 15.58 7.48 -8.71
C HIS A 97 16.51 6.47 -9.37
N ARG A 98 16.06 5.23 -9.61
CA ARG A 98 16.89 4.18 -10.21
C ARG A 98 16.41 3.77 -11.60
N ASP A 99 15.17 3.32 -11.73
CA ASP A 99 14.71 2.63 -12.93
C ASP A 99 14.38 3.60 -14.07
N LEU A 100 13.64 4.66 -13.78
CA LEU A 100 13.27 5.68 -14.77
C LEU A 100 14.47 6.43 -15.38
N PRO A 101 15.50 6.85 -14.61
CA PRO A 101 16.72 7.44 -15.17
C PRO A 101 17.49 6.49 -16.08
N LEU A 102 17.55 5.19 -15.76
CA LEU A 102 18.22 4.19 -16.59
C LEU A 102 17.54 4.05 -17.95
N VAL A 103 16.20 3.90 -17.96
CA VAL A 103 15.46 3.78 -19.23
C VAL A 103 15.53 5.08 -20.03
N LYS A 104 15.40 6.25 -19.37
CA LYS A 104 15.58 7.56 -20.03
C LYS A 104 16.93 7.68 -20.71
N LYS A 105 18.01 7.28 -20.01
CA LYS A 105 19.38 7.30 -20.55
C LYS A 105 19.50 6.36 -21.75
N ALA A 106 18.97 5.15 -21.66
CA ALA A 106 19.01 4.16 -22.74
C ALA A 106 18.30 4.68 -24.00
N LEU A 107 17.13 5.28 -23.84
CA LEU A 107 16.34 5.83 -24.93
C LEU A 107 16.85 7.20 -25.44
N GLY A 108 17.78 7.84 -24.73
CA GLY A 108 18.19 9.22 -25.02
C GLY A 108 17.01 10.21 -24.86
N SER A 109 16.03 9.88 -24.04
CA SER A 109 14.80 10.65 -23.85
C SER A 109 15.05 11.92 -23.06
N LYS A 110 14.52 13.05 -23.55
CA LYS A 110 14.56 14.37 -22.87
C LYS A 110 13.28 14.68 -22.13
N ARG A 111 12.33 13.76 -22.05
CA ARG A 111 11.05 13.95 -21.38
C ARG A 111 11.27 14.36 -19.91
N LYS A 112 10.51 15.34 -19.45
CA LYS A 112 10.56 15.80 -18.06
C LYS A 112 9.87 14.77 -17.16
N THR A 113 10.45 14.54 -15.99
CA THR A 113 9.93 13.57 -15.01
C THR A 113 9.74 14.23 -13.67
N ALA A 114 8.68 13.88 -12.96
CA ALA A 114 8.40 14.38 -11.62
C ALA A 114 7.98 13.24 -10.69
N LEU A 115 8.40 13.35 -9.43
CA LEU A 115 7.91 12.56 -8.32
C LEU A 115 6.92 13.42 -7.54
N LEU A 116 5.71 12.91 -7.31
CA LEU A 116 4.71 13.57 -6.49
C LEU A 116 4.23 12.63 -5.38
N LYS A 117 4.40 13.06 -4.15
CA LYS A 117 3.96 12.36 -2.95
C LYS A 117 2.73 13.02 -2.34
N GLY A 118 2.03 12.30 -1.46
CA GLY A 118 0.95 12.87 -0.66
C GLY A 118 1.47 13.97 0.27
N ARG A 119 0.61 14.93 0.61
CA ARG A 119 0.99 16.17 1.34
C ARG A 119 1.64 15.89 2.71
N ALA A 120 1.24 14.82 3.39
CA ALA A 120 1.86 14.41 4.66
C ALA A 120 3.33 13.96 4.54
N ASN A 121 3.88 13.88 3.32
CA ASN A 121 5.29 13.58 3.10
C ASN A 121 6.14 14.85 2.88
N TYR A 122 5.54 16.03 2.91
CA TYR A 122 6.27 17.29 2.74
C TYR A 122 6.22 18.13 4.01
N LEU A 123 7.32 18.80 4.31
CA LEU A 123 7.39 19.80 5.36
C LEU A 123 6.38 20.92 5.09
N CYS A 124 5.55 21.25 6.07
CA CYS A 124 4.65 22.38 6.06
C CYS A 124 5.29 23.53 6.85
N LEU A 125 5.67 24.62 6.17
CA LEU A 125 6.31 25.78 6.79
C LEU A 125 5.37 26.46 7.79
N HIS A 126 4.10 26.59 7.45
CA HIS A 126 3.07 27.18 8.31
C HIS A 126 2.96 26.40 9.65
N ARG A 127 2.81 25.09 9.60
CA ARG A 127 2.72 24.26 10.81
C ARG A 127 4.03 24.25 11.61
N LEU A 128 5.17 24.22 10.94
CA LEU A 128 6.48 24.34 11.60
C LEU A 128 6.57 25.68 12.37
N ALA A 129 6.08 26.79 11.80
CA ALA A 129 6.07 28.09 12.47
C ALA A 129 5.10 28.09 13.67
N GLN A 130 3.91 27.56 13.52
CA GLN A 130 2.90 27.47 14.60
C GLN A 130 3.40 26.67 15.82
N HIS A 131 4.06 25.54 15.58
CA HIS A 131 4.52 24.64 16.66
C HIS A 131 5.95 24.94 17.12
N GLY A 132 6.76 25.59 16.30
CA GLY A 132 8.17 25.92 16.60
C GLY A 132 8.37 26.98 17.70
N GLY A 133 7.33 27.74 18.06
CA GLY A 133 7.36 28.79 19.08
C GLY A 133 6.81 28.40 20.45
N ASN A 134 6.10 27.29 20.59
CA ASN A 134 5.38 26.90 21.81
C ASN A 134 5.99 25.67 22.49
N SER A 135 7.08 25.86 23.21
CA SER A 135 7.80 24.78 23.92
C SER A 135 7.05 24.19 25.14
N THR A 136 6.00 24.84 25.61
CA THR A 136 5.29 24.46 26.86
C THR A 136 4.24 23.36 26.70
N LEU A 137 3.89 22.97 25.46
CA LEU A 137 2.83 22.00 25.17
C LEU A 137 3.34 20.67 24.58
N VAL A 138 4.65 20.49 24.45
CA VAL A 138 5.26 19.39 23.70
C VAL A 138 6.19 18.57 24.61
N GLU A 139 6.13 17.25 24.52
CA GLU A 139 7.03 16.33 25.22
C GLU A 139 8.51 16.63 24.87
N LYS A 140 9.42 16.43 25.81
CA LYS A 140 10.86 16.74 25.65
C LYS A 140 11.50 16.03 24.44
N GLU A 141 11.09 14.81 24.17
CA GLU A 141 11.53 14.02 23.00
C GLU A 141 11.14 14.71 21.68
N VAL A 142 9.89 15.14 21.58
CA VAL A 142 9.35 15.81 20.38
C VAL A 142 9.99 17.17 20.16
N LEU A 143 10.40 17.86 21.23
CA LEU A 143 11.17 19.11 21.11
C LEU A 143 12.54 18.90 20.47
N GLY A 144 13.23 17.79 20.78
CA GLY A 144 14.47 17.40 20.12
C GLY A 144 14.26 17.16 18.61
N GLN A 145 13.25 16.37 18.27
CA GLN A 145 12.87 16.09 16.87
C GLN A 145 12.47 17.38 16.13
N LEU A 146 11.70 18.26 16.76
CA LEU A 146 11.29 19.54 16.16
C LEU A 146 12.49 20.46 15.87
N SER A 147 13.48 20.49 16.77
CA SER A 147 14.73 21.25 16.57
C SER A 147 15.55 20.70 15.41
N GLU A 148 15.54 19.38 15.21
CA GLU A 148 16.18 18.72 14.07
C GLU A 148 15.49 19.07 12.76
N VAL A 149 14.16 18.97 12.70
CA VAL A 149 13.36 19.37 11.54
C VAL A 149 13.60 20.84 11.19
N LYS A 150 13.63 21.72 12.19
CA LYS A 150 13.88 23.15 11.99
C LYS A 150 15.28 23.43 11.41
N ARG A 151 16.30 22.71 11.85
CA ARG A 151 17.65 22.82 11.29
C ARG A 151 17.70 22.33 9.84
N TRP A 152 17.09 21.17 9.56
CA TRP A 152 17.03 20.61 8.24
C TRP A 152 16.21 21.48 7.27
N SER A 153 15.15 22.14 7.74
CA SER A 153 14.29 22.99 6.90
C SER A 153 15.07 24.14 6.22
N SER A 154 16.18 24.59 6.80
CA SER A 154 17.03 25.62 6.19
C SER A 154 17.92 25.11 5.05
N SER A 155 18.07 23.80 4.88
CA SER A 155 18.97 23.19 3.90
C SER A 155 18.24 22.39 2.81
N THR A 156 17.03 21.88 3.09
CA THR A 156 16.27 21.09 2.11
C THR A 156 15.79 21.93 0.92
N LYS A 157 15.84 21.34 -0.28
CA LYS A 157 15.29 21.94 -1.50
C LYS A 157 13.94 21.36 -1.90
N SER A 158 13.65 20.15 -1.45
CA SER A 158 12.44 19.41 -1.79
C SER A 158 11.38 19.49 -0.69
N GLY A 159 11.80 19.65 0.57
CA GLY A 159 10.95 19.52 1.75
C GLY A 159 10.42 18.11 1.96
N ASP A 160 10.97 17.09 1.31
CA ASP A 160 10.56 15.70 1.44
C ASP A 160 11.03 15.13 2.77
N MET A 161 10.10 14.80 3.67
CA MET A 161 10.41 14.26 5.00
C MET A 161 11.20 12.94 4.95
N GLY A 162 11.12 12.20 3.85
CA GLY A 162 11.93 10.99 3.63
C GLY A 162 13.44 11.24 3.51
N GLU A 163 13.89 12.49 3.34
CA GLU A 163 15.31 12.86 3.40
C GLU A 163 15.87 12.80 4.84
N LEU A 164 15.01 12.95 5.84
CA LEU A 164 15.36 12.88 7.27
C LEU A 164 15.41 11.44 7.77
N LYS A 165 16.44 10.70 7.39
CA LYS A 165 16.60 9.27 7.75
C LYS A 165 16.78 9.03 9.26
N THR A 166 17.08 10.05 10.02
CA THR A 166 17.24 10.03 11.48
C THR A 166 15.91 9.98 12.23
N LEU A 167 14.81 10.39 11.58
CA LEU A 167 13.48 10.34 12.17
C LEU A 167 12.77 9.03 11.78
N PRO A 168 12.20 8.29 12.76
CA PRO A 168 11.31 7.17 12.49
C PRO A 168 10.09 7.57 11.61
N GLU A 169 9.57 6.64 10.82
CA GLU A 169 8.38 6.89 9.98
C GLU A 169 7.12 7.25 10.80
N ASP A 170 7.07 6.85 12.06
CA ASP A 170 6.00 7.10 13.02
C ASP A 170 6.35 8.18 14.06
N ALA A 171 7.41 8.99 13.80
CA ALA A 171 7.85 10.00 14.73
C ALA A 171 6.73 10.97 15.13
N LYS A 172 6.58 11.20 16.43
CA LYS A 172 5.52 12.06 17.00
C LYS A 172 5.57 13.51 16.52
N VAL A 173 6.70 13.96 15.99
CA VAL A 173 6.86 15.30 15.39
C VAL A 173 6.17 15.44 14.04
N LEU A 174 6.04 14.37 13.25
CA LEU A 174 5.53 14.42 11.87
C LEU A 174 4.16 15.10 11.76
N PRO A 175 3.14 14.77 12.58
CA PRO A 175 1.84 15.45 12.53
C PRO A 175 1.90 16.95 12.88
N LEU A 176 2.95 17.42 13.55
CA LEU A 176 3.13 18.82 13.93
C LEU A 176 3.78 19.66 12.82
N VAL A 177 4.53 19.03 11.92
CA VAL A 177 5.33 19.71 10.89
C VAL A 177 4.90 19.36 9.46
N THR A 178 3.94 18.45 9.28
CA THR A 178 3.32 18.14 7.99
C THR A 178 1.85 18.55 7.99
N SER A 179 1.21 18.59 6.83
CA SER A 179 -0.22 18.92 6.72
C SER A 179 -1.04 17.73 6.18
N THR A 180 -2.31 17.72 6.53
CA THR A 180 -3.33 16.83 5.97
C THR A 180 -4.22 17.61 5.00
N VAL A 181 -5.17 16.94 4.33
CA VAL A 181 -6.19 17.62 3.53
C VAL A 181 -6.97 18.60 4.40
N ASP A 182 -7.32 18.17 5.61
CA ASP A 182 -8.21 18.88 6.51
C ASP A 182 -7.58 20.16 7.11
N ASN A 183 -6.26 20.16 7.37
CA ASN A 183 -5.61 21.27 8.07
C ASN A 183 -4.72 22.17 7.18
N CYS A 184 -4.79 22.00 5.86
CA CYS A 184 -4.04 22.83 4.92
C CYS A 184 -4.89 24.00 4.41
N LEU A 185 -4.42 25.22 4.60
CA LEU A 185 -5.08 26.47 4.16
C LEU A 185 -5.12 26.64 2.63
N GLY A 186 -4.52 25.75 1.85
CA GLY A 186 -4.52 25.85 0.40
C GLY A 186 -3.91 27.16 -0.11
N ARG A 187 -4.64 27.87 -0.96
CA ARG A 187 -4.20 29.16 -1.54
C ARG A 187 -4.17 30.30 -0.52
N ASP A 188 -4.89 30.16 0.56
CA ASP A 188 -4.97 31.18 1.63
C ASP A 188 -3.80 31.09 2.62
N CYS A 189 -2.93 30.08 2.48
CA CYS A 189 -1.75 29.91 3.32
C CYS A 189 -0.75 31.07 3.11
N PRO A 190 -0.26 31.72 4.19
CA PRO A 190 0.76 32.76 4.08
C PRO A 190 2.06 32.25 3.43
N ASP A 191 2.39 30.97 3.60
CA ASP A 191 3.59 30.34 3.04
C ASP A 191 3.33 29.66 1.68
N TYR A 192 2.23 29.99 0.96
CA TYR A 192 1.81 29.28 -0.25
C TYR A 192 2.88 29.26 -1.34
N GLU A 193 3.55 30.37 -1.61
CA GLU A 193 4.56 30.48 -2.67
C GLU A 193 5.84 29.68 -2.33
N ASP A 194 6.15 29.54 -1.04
CA ASP A 194 7.30 28.76 -0.57
C ASP A 194 6.97 27.30 -0.25
N CYS A 195 5.69 26.95 -0.29
CA CYS A 195 5.21 25.62 0.04
C CYS A 195 5.84 24.54 -0.84
N TYR A 196 6.50 23.57 -0.21
CA TYR A 196 7.16 22.45 -0.91
C TYR A 196 6.18 21.58 -1.70
N LEU A 197 4.98 21.35 -1.19
CA LEU A 197 3.93 20.62 -1.90
C LEU A 197 3.50 21.37 -3.18
N VAL A 198 3.31 22.70 -3.10
CA VAL A 198 2.95 23.54 -4.26
C VAL A 198 4.08 23.49 -5.30
N LYS A 199 5.34 23.61 -4.87
CA LYS A 199 6.50 23.49 -5.75
C LYS A 199 6.57 22.11 -6.43
N ALA A 200 6.28 21.01 -5.68
CA ALA A 200 6.23 19.67 -6.24
C ALA A 200 5.10 19.49 -7.27
N ARG A 201 3.90 20.04 -7.00
CA ARG A 201 2.77 20.03 -7.93
C ARG A 201 3.07 20.82 -9.20
N ARG A 202 3.67 22.02 -9.09
CA ARG A 202 4.11 22.81 -10.26
C ARG A 202 5.09 22.01 -11.14
N LYS A 203 6.04 21.29 -10.54
CA LYS A 203 6.94 20.38 -11.28
C LYS A 203 6.19 19.24 -11.96
N ALA A 204 5.18 18.67 -11.31
CA ALA A 204 4.36 17.61 -11.88
C ALA A 204 3.50 18.12 -13.06
N LEU A 205 2.97 19.34 -13.00
CA LEU A 205 2.26 19.98 -14.11
C LEU A 205 3.12 20.09 -15.37
N ASP A 206 4.40 20.40 -15.21
CA ASP A 206 5.37 20.57 -16.31
C ASP A 206 5.98 19.22 -16.78
N ALA A 207 5.73 18.14 -16.07
CA ALA A 207 6.32 16.84 -16.37
C ALA A 207 5.53 16.08 -17.44
N ASP A 208 6.25 15.25 -18.20
CA ASP A 208 5.71 14.31 -19.18
C ASP A 208 5.42 12.94 -18.54
N ILE A 209 6.25 12.55 -17.55
CA ILE A 209 6.07 11.32 -16.77
C ILE A 209 6.00 11.70 -15.30
N ILE A 210 4.92 11.32 -14.64
CA ILE A 210 4.66 11.61 -13.23
C ILE A 210 4.61 10.28 -12.48
N VAL A 211 5.44 10.15 -11.43
CA VAL A 211 5.43 8.99 -10.56
C VAL A 211 4.68 9.35 -9.28
N VAL A 212 3.66 8.55 -8.95
CA VAL A 212 2.83 8.69 -7.74
C VAL A 212 2.70 7.35 -7.02
N ASN A 213 2.11 7.31 -5.84
CA ASN A 213 1.62 6.07 -5.26
C ASN A 213 0.10 5.91 -5.45
N HIS A 214 -0.41 4.69 -5.27
CA HIS A 214 -1.83 4.39 -5.43
C HIS A 214 -2.71 5.24 -4.51
N HIS A 215 -2.31 5.45 -3.27
CA HIS A 215 -3.07 6.27 -2.32
C HIS A 215 -3.25 7.71 -2.81
N LEU A 216 -2.21 8.34 -3.33
CA LEU A 216 -2.34 9.69 -3.89
C LEU A 216 -3.21 9.71 -5.14
N PHE A 217 -3.08 8.69 -6.00
CA PHE A 217 -3.90 8.56 -7.21
C PHE A 217 -5.39 8.45 -6.87
N PHE A 218 -5.76 7.57 -5.93
CA PHE A 218 -7.17 7.40 -5.55
C PHE A 218 -7.71 8.56 -4.70
N ALA A 219 -6.87 9.24 -3.92
CA ALA A 219 -7.24 10.51 -3.28
C ALA A 219 -7.60 11.59 -4.30
N ASP A 220 -6.82 11.70 -5.39
CA ASP A 220 -7.12 12.60 -6.51
C ASP A 220 -8.43 12.22 -7.22
N MET A 221 -8.60 10.92 -7.49
CA MET A 221 -9.81 10.41 -8.13
C MET A 221 -11.06 10.67 -7.29
N ALA A 222 -11.00 10.49 -5.98
CA ALA A 222 -12.10 10.81 -5.07
C ALA A 222 -12.45 12.30 -5.07
N LEU A 223 -11.46 13.19 -5.06
CA LEU A 223 -11.67 14.64 -5.15
C LEU A 223 -12.27 15.06 -6.50
N LYS A 224 -11.82 14.47 -7.60
CA LYS A 224 -12.39 14.74 -8.93
C LYS A 224 -13.86 14.29 -9.04
N ASP A 225 -14.24 13.22 -8.36
CA ASP A 225 -15.63 12.73 -8.31
C ASP A 225 -16.57 13.75 -7.62
N THR A 226 -16.08 14.48 -6.61
CA THR A 226 -16.83 15.53 -5.91
C THR A 226 -16.78 16.89 -6.62
N GLY A 227 -15.97 17.04 -7.67
CA GLY A 227 -15.76 18.31 -8.37
C GLY A 227 -14.88 19.34 -7.65
N PHE A 228 -14.30 18.99 -6.52
CA PHE A 228 -13.52 19.88 -5.65
C PHE A 228 -12.00 19.83 -5.87
N GLY A 229 -11.54 19.90 -7.10
CA GLY A 229 -10.13 20.14 -7.33
C GLY A 229 -9.34 18.97 -7.90
N GLU A 230 -8.05 19.18 -8.07
CA GLU A 230 -7.12 18.27 -8.72
C GLU A 230 -5.80 18.24 -7.96
N LEU A 231 -5.36 17.04 -7.58
CA LEU A 231 -4.06 16.82 -6.93
C LEU A 231 -2.98 16.46 -7.95
N ILE A 232 -3.37 15.71 -8.99
CA ILE A 232 -2.49 15.16 -10.02
C ILE A 232 -2.96 15.67 -11.38
N PRO A 233 -2.06 16.18 -12.25
CA PRO A 233 -2.42 16.62 -13.59
C PRO A 233 -3.07 15.53 -14.43
N GLU A 234 -3.91 15.93 -15.38
CA GLU A 234 -4.44 15.03 -16.41
C GLU A 234 -3.32 14.34 -17.21
N ALA A 235 -3.56 13.10 -17.62
CA ALA A 235 -2.62 12.32 -18.41
C ALA A 235 -3.33 11.46 -19.45
N ASP A 236 -2.61 11.16 -20.54
CA ASP A 236 -3.11 10.35 -21.66
C ASP A 236 -2.96 8.84 -21.39
N ALA A 237 -2.05 8.48 -20.47
CA ALA A 237 -1.86 7.11 -20.04
C ALA A 237 -1.69 7.01 -18.52
N ILE A 238 -2.28 5.98 -17.92
CA ILE A 238 -2.18 5.67 -16.51
C ILE A 238 -1.71 4.22 -16.37
N ILE A 239 -0.59 4.04 -15.69
CA ILE A 239 0.06 2.75 -15.50
C ILE A 239 0.08 2.45 -14.01
N PHE A 240 -0.56 1.37 -13.62
CA PHE A 240 -0.53 0.86 -12.25
C PHE A 240 0.43 -0.31 -12.15
N ASP A 241 1.47 -0.16 -11.35
CA ASP A 241 2.36 -1.24 -10.97
C ASP A 241 1.93 -1.80 -9.61
N GLU A 242 2.03 -3.12 -9.41
CA GLU A 242 1.45 -3.85 -8.30
C GLU A 242 -0.08 -3.67 -8.18
N ALA A 243 -0.74 -3.77 -9.33
CA ALA A 243 -2.17 -3.49 -9.48
C ALA A 243 -3.09 -4.36 -8.61
N HIS A 244 -2.61 -5.49 -8.09
CA HIS A 244 -3.36 -6.35 -7.17
C HIS A 244 -3.84 -5.62 -5.90
N GLN A 245 -3.16 -4.54 -5.48
CA GLN A 245 -3.52 -3.73 -4.31
C GLN A 245 -4.66 -2.74 -4.59
N ILE A 246 -4.90 -2.40 -5.85
CA ILE A 246 -5.82 -1.34 -6.24
C ILE A 246 -7.25 -1.54 -5.74
N PRO A 247 -7.86 -2.75 -5.84
CA PRO A 247 -9.26 -2.92 -5.46
C PRO A 247 -9.54 -2.57 -3.99
N ASP A 248 -8.61 -2.84 -3.09
CA ASP A 248 -8.77 -2.55 -1.67
C ASP A 248 -8.47 -1.07 -1.38
N ILE A 249 -7.38 -0.53 -1.91
CA ILE A 249 -7.05 0.90 -1.79
C ILE A 249 -8.18 1.77 -2.35
N ALA A 250 -8.70 1.46 -3.53
CA ALA A 250 -9.79 2.22 -4.11
C ALA A 250 -11.07 2.16 -3.26
N SER A 251 -11.36 1.02 -2.63
CA SER A 251 -12.52 0.89 -1.73
C SER A 251 -12.41 1.83 -0.53
N ASP A 252 -11.22 2.00 0.03
CA ASP A 252 -10.98 2.92 1.16
C ASP A 252 -11.21 4.38 0.76
N TYR A 253 -10.74 4.79 -0.42
CA TYR A 253 -10.90 6.17 -0.89
C TYR A 253 -12.29 6.52 -1.39
N PHE A 254 -13.07 5.54 -1.84
CA PHE A 254 -14.47 5.75 -2.23
C PHE A 254 -15.44 5.57 -1.08
N GLY A 255 -14.95 5.24 0.11
CA GLY A 255 -15.66 5.21 1.36
C GLY A 255 -15.53 6.52 2.15
N GLU A 256 -16.22 6.58 3.27
CA GLU A 256 -16.11 7.64 4.25
C GLU A 256 -15.62 7.10 5.58
N SER A 257 -14.96 7.92 6.36
CA SER A 257 -14.54 7.54 7.71
C SER A 257 -14.46 8.74 8.64
N LEU A 258 -14.77 8.52 9.90
CA LEU A 258 -14.58 9.48 10.97
C LEU A 258 -13.86 8.80 12.14
N SER A 259 -12.84 9.46 12.67
CA SER A 259 -12.10 8.96 13.81
C SER A 259 -12.19 9.92 15.01
N THR A 260 -12.14 9.36 16.22
CA THR A 260 -11.99 10.17 17.43
C THR A 260 -10.70 10.99 17.41
N ARG A 261 -9.67 10.54 16.68
CA ARG A 261 -8.44 11.31 16.47
C ARG A 261 -8.67 12.59 15.69
N GLN A 262 -9.46 12.56 14.60
CA GLN A 262 -9.81 13.77 13.85
C GLN A 262 -10.49 14.81 14.73
N ILE A 263 -11.42 14.38 15.59
CA ILE A 263 -12.11 15.26 16.55
C ILE A 263 -11.13 15.84 17.56
N HIS A 264 -10.19 15.03 18.08
CA HIS A 264 -9.12 15.50 18.97
C HIS A 264 -8.21 16.52 18.29
N ASP A 265 -7.85 16.30 17.03
CA ASP A 265 -6.96 17.20 16.27
C ASP A 265 -7.67 18.54 15.99
N ILE A 266 -8.95 18.52 15.58
CA ILE A 266 -9.78 19.73 15.45
C ILE A 266 -9.82 20.50 16.79
N SER A 267 -10.11 19.80 17.88
CA SER A 267 -10.21 20.42 19.21
C SER A 267 -8.90 21.05 19.65
N LYS A 268 -7.76 20.39 19.41
CA LYS A 268 -6.41 20.91 19.74
C LYS A 268 -6.08 22.15 18.91
N ASP A 269 -6.37 22.12 17.60
CA ASP A 269 -6.10 23.25 16.72
C ASP A 269 -6.93 24.48 17.13
N ILE A 270 -8.21 24.31 17.48
CA ILE A 270 -9.08 25.37 18.00
C ILE A 270 -8.55 25.91 19.35
N THR A 271 -8.16 25.04 20.28
CA THR A 271 -7.58 25.43 21.57
C THR A 271 -6.29 26.23 21.37
N LEU A 272 -5.44 25.81 20.43
CA LEU A 272 -4.20 26.54 20.09
C LEU A 272 -4.51 27.94 19.55
N LEU A 273 -5.44 28.03 18.61
CA LEU A 273 -5.87 29.31 18.02
C LEU A 273 -6.48 30.25 19.07
N PHE A 274 -7.33 29.74 19.95
CA PHE A 274 -7.85 30.50 21.09
C PHE A 274 -6.73 31.09 21.96
N ARG A 275 -5.72 30.28 22.30
CA ARG A 275 -4.62 30.73 23.17
C ARG A 275 -3.67 31.72 22.52
N THR A 276 -3.55 31.68 21.19
CA THR A 276 -2.57 32.52 20.44
C THR A 276 -3.21 33.75 19.84
N VAL A 277 -4.34 33.63 19.17
CA VAL A 277 -4.95 34.66 18.32
C VAL A 277 -6.29 35.14 18.87
N LEU A 278 -7.25 34.24 19.14
CA LEU A 278 -8.64 34.55 19.46
C LEU A 278 -8.94 34.48 20.98
N LYS A 279 -8.11 35.14 21.79
CA LYS A 279 -8.17 35.06 23.26
C LYS A 279 -9.49 35.55 23.88
N ASP A 280 -10.27 36.32 23.16
CA ASP A 280 -11.59 36.82 23.53
C ASP A 280 -12.71 35.80 23.28
N ALA A 281 -12.47 34.76 22.50
CA ALA A 281 -13.46 33.76 22.07
C ALA A 281 -13.46 32.48 22.96
N GLY A 282 -13.55 32.63 24.28
CA GLY A 282 -13.48 31.51 25.24
C GLY A 282 -14.56 30.42 25.05
N GLN A 283 -15.63 30.70 24.30
CA GLN A 283 -16.64 29.71 23.95
C GLN A 283 -16.10 28.64 22.96
N LEU A 284 -15.16 29.02 22.08
CA LEU A 284 -14.50 28.08 21.14
C LEU A 284 -13.75 26.97 21.89
N ASP A 285 -12.93 27.38 22.87
CA ASP A 285 -12.15 26.42 23.68
C ASP A 285 -13.04 25.47 24.46
N LYS A 286 -14.11 25.98 25.10
CA LYS A 286 -15.07 25.18 25.85
C LYS A 286 -15.82 24.18 24.97
N ALA A 287 -16.28 24.58 23.79
CA ALA A 287 -16.99 23.72 22.87
C ALA A 287 -16.06 22.65 22.27
N ALA A 288 -14.82 23.02 21.92
CA ALA A 288 -13.82 22.10 21.42
C ALA A 288 -13.42 21.05 22.49
N ASP A 289 -13.20 21.48 23.74
CA ASP A 289 -12.89 20.56 24.85
C ASP A 289 -14.02 19.58 25.12
N LYS A 290 -15.29 20.03 25.05
CA LYS A 290 -16.45 19.16 25.17
C LYS A 290 -16.49 18.08 24.09
N CYS A 291 -16.23 18.43 22.82
CA CYS A 291 -16.14 17.45 21.72
C CYS A 291 -15.03 16.43 21.98
N ARG A 292 -13.86 16.89 22.41
CA ARG A 292 -12.70 16.05 22.73
C ARG A 292 -13.03 15.04 23.84
N MET A 293 -13.67 15.48 24.92
CA MET A 293 -14.06 14.60 26.03
C MET A 293 -15.07 13.53 25.57
N ILE A 294 -16.13 13.94 24.87
CA ILE A 294 -17.18 13.01 24.39
C ILE A 294 -16.61 11.99 23.40
N ALA A 295 -15.67 12.41 22.52
CA ALA A 295 -14.98 11.50 21.60
C ALA A 295 -14.09 10.50 22.36
N SER A 296 -13.43 10.93 23.44
CA SER A 296 -12.67 10.03 24.33
C SER A 296 -13.59 9.03 25.03
N ASP A 297 -14.72 9.49 25.57
CA ASP A 297 -15.71 8.62 26.23
C ASP A 297 -16.28 7.58 25.24
N LEU A 298 -16.53 7.96 23.98
CA LEU A 298 -16.97 7.02 22.95
C LEU A 298 -15.93 5.92 22.73
N ARG A 299 -14.63 6.25 22.69
CA ARG A 299 -13.56 5.24 22.58
C ARG A 299 -13.54 4.27 23.76
N LEU A 300 -13.81 4.75 24.98
CA LEU A 300 -13.80 3.93 26.20
C LEU A 300 -14.95 2.90 26.26
N LEU A 301 -15.96 2.99 25.41
CA LEU A 301 -17.02 1.97 25.30
C LEU A 301 -16.56 0.70 24.58
N PHE A 302 -15.36 0.69 24.01
CA PHE A 302 -14.76 -0.42 23.28
C PHE A 302 -13.53 -0.95 24.01
N PRO A 303 -13.14 -2.23 23.81
CA PRO A 303 -12.00 -2.84 24.46
C PRO A 303 -10.69 -2.07 24.25
N ASP A 304 -9.77 -2.16 25.20
CA ASP A 304 -8.43 -1.55 25.09
C ASP A 304 -7.56 -2.23 24.04
N THR A 305 -7.82 -3.50 23.74
CA THR A 305 -7.15 -4.25 22.68
C THR A 305 -7.66 -3.80 21.31
N PRO A 306 -6.76 -3.61 20.32
CA PRO A 306 -7.18 -3.31 18.95
C PRO A 306 -8.09 -4.40 18.40
N GLU A 307 -9.24 -4.00 17.90
CA GLU A 307 -10.23 -4.89 17.28
C GLU A 307 -10.90 -4.26 16.07
N ARG A 308 -11.57 -5.07 15.27
CA ARG A 308 -12.49 -4.67 14.21
C ARG A 308 -13.85 -5.28 14.45
N GLY A 309 -14.91 -4.53 14.13
CA GLY A 309 -16.27 -5.03 14.31
C GLY A 309 -17.29 -4.31 13.42
N ASN A 310 -18.50 -4.83 13.42
CA ASN A 310 -19.62 -4.27 12.69
C ASN A 310 -20.14 -3.02 13.41
N TRP A 311 -20.10 -1.87 12.76
CA TRP A 311 -20.54 -0.60 13.34
C TRP A 311 -22.07 -0.51 13.45
N ALA A 312 -22.81 -1.08 12.50
CA ALA A 312 -24.27 -1.12 12.59
C ALA A 312 -24.73 -1.96 13.81
N GLU A 313 -24.03 -3.05 14.14
CA GLU A 313 -24.28 -3.81 15.37
C GLU A 313 -23.90 -3.02 16.63
N ALA A 314 -22.79 -2.30 16.61
CA ALA A 314 -22.37 -1.44 17.71
C ALA A 314 -23.40 -0.34 18.00
N LEU A 315 -24.00 0.26 16.96
CA LEU A 315 -25.09 1.25 17.10
C LEU A 315 -26.38 0.69 17.74
N ASN A 316 -26.58 -0.64 17.77
CA ASN A 316 -27.70 -1.25 18.48
C ASN A 316 -27.50 -1.28 19.99
N ARG A 317 -26.29 -1.03 20.49
CA ARG A 317 -26.01 -0.85 21.91
C ARG A 317 -26.48 0.54 22.35
N ASP A 318 -27.30 0.60 23.43
CA ASP A 318 -27.86 1.86 23.94
C ASP A 318 -26.78 2.84 24.40
N ASP A 319 -25.68 2.35 25.03
CA ASP A 319 -24.56 3.16 25.47
C ASP A 319 -23.80 3.82 24.28
N VAL A 320 -23.57 3.07 23.22
CA VAL A 320 -22.91 3.58 21.99
C VAL A 320 -23.81 4.58 21.29
N ARG A 321 -25.07 4.24 21.06
CA ARG A 321 -26.05 5.13 20.40
C ARG A 321 -26.20 6.45 21.14
N MET A 322 -26.32 6.39 22.47
CA MET A 322 -26.40 7.59 23.29
C MET A 322 -25.13 8.45 23.20
N GLN A 323 -23.95 7.83 23.20
CA GLN A 323 -22.68 8.56 23.13
C GLN A 323 -22.44 9.18 21.75
N VAL A 324 -22.82 8.49 20.66
CA VAL A 324 -22.82 9.04 19.29
C VAL A 324 -23.77 10.24 19.20
N GLY A 325 -24.97 10.15 19.79
CA GLY A 325 -25.91 11.28 19.87
C GLY A 325 -25.32 12.50 20.60
N LYS A 326 -24.67 12.28 21.75
CA LYS A 326 -23.96 13.35 22.47
C LYS A 326 -22.84 13.97 21.65
N LEU A 327 -22.11 13.15 20.85
CA LEU A 327 -21.07 13.65 19.97
C LEU A 327 -21.64 14.51 18.85
N ALA A 328 -22.76 14.10 18.24
CA ALA A 328 -23.45 14.89 17.22
C ALA A 328 -23.93 16.24 17.77
N GLU A 329 -24.51 16.25 18.99
CA GLU A 329 -24.90 17.49 19.67
C GLU A 329 -23.70 18.41 19.95
N ALA A 330 -22.59 17.84 20.46
CA ALA A 330 -21.39 18.62 20.77
C ALA A 330 -20.75 19.22 19.51
N LEU A 331 -20.66 18.46 18.42
CA LEU A 331 -20.21 18.97 17.13
C LEU A 331 -21.17 20.03 16.57
N GLY A 332 -22.48 19.89 16.80
CA GLY A 332 -23.47 20.91 16.47
C GLY A 332 -23.22 22.22 17.22
N VAL A 333 -22.97 22.14 18.53
CA VAL A 333 -22.61 23.34 19.32
C VAL A 333 -21.29 23.95 18.85
N LEU A 334 -20.27 23.14 18.60
CA LEU A 334 -18.98 23.62 18.11
C LEU A 334 -19.12 24.32 16.73
N HIS A 335 -19.93 23.75 15.83
CA HIS A 335 -20.26 24.35 14.54
C HIS A 335 -20.86 25.75 14.71
N GLU A 336 -21.90 25.91 15.55
CA GLU A 336 -22.54 27.22 15.76
C GLU A 336 -21.56 28.23 16.39
N VAL A 337 -20.74 27.81 17.33
CA VAL A 337 -19.72 28.68 17.95
C VAL A 337 -18.66 29.09 16.94
N CYS A 338 -18.14 28.18 16.11
CA CYS A 338 -17.19 28.52 15.03
C CYS A 338 -17.82 29.52 14.03
N LYS A 339 -19.08 29.29 13.64
CA LYS A 339 -19.84 30.14 12.72
C LYS A 339 -19.92 31.61 13.17
N LEU A 340 -20.03 31.87 14.47
CA LEU A 340 -20.06 33.23 15.03
C LEU A 340 -18.74 33.98 14.84
N HIS A 341 -17.66 33.28 14.57
CA HIS A 341 -16.31 33.85 14.47
C HIS A 341 -15.68 33.74 13.07
N ILE A 342 -16.41 33.24 12.06
CA ILE A 342 -15.97 33.14 10.66
C ILE A 342 -15.47 34.51 10.15
N GLY A 343 -14.39 34.50 9.36
CA GLY A 343 -13.76 35.67 8.77
C GLY A 343 -12.82 36.44 9.72
N ARG A 344 -12.71 36.02 10.98
CA ARG A 344 -11.77 36.63 11.92
C ARG A 344 -10.34 36.11 11.75
N ASP A 345 -10.21 34.86 11.35
CA ASP A 345 -8.94 34.21 11.13
C ASP A 345 -9.08 33.05 10.12
N LYS A 346 -8.14 32.89 9.20
CA LYS A 346 -8.19 31.86 8.14
C LYS A 346 -8.04 30.42 8.67
N ASP A 347 -7.29 30.23 9.73
CA ASP A 347 -7.19 28.92 10.38
C ASP A 347 -8.53 28.55 11.00
N LEU A 348 -9.26 29.50 11.60
CA LEU A 348 -10.60 29.25 12.11
C LEU A 348 -11.62 28.91 11.00
N ASP A 349 -11.57 29.61 9.88
CA ASP A 349 -12.45 29.34 8.75
C ASP A 349 -12.23 27.91 8.22
N ASN A 350 -10.97 27.46 8.15
CA ASN A 350 -10.65 26.07 7.81
C ASN A 350 -11.13 25.07 8.89
N MET A 351 -11.02 25.41 10.17
CA MET A 351 -11.52 24.55 11.26
C MET A 351 -13.03 24.43 11.22
N TYR A 352 -13.75 25.50 10.84
CA TYR A 352 -15.18 25.45 10.63
C TYR A 352 -15.56 24.41 9.54
N GLU A 353 -14.90 24.43 8.40
CA GLU A 353 -15.12 23.44 7.32
C GLU A 353 -14.84 22.01 7.80
N ARG A 354 -13.80 21.80 8.60
CA ARG A 354 -13.50 20.50 9.22
C ARG A 354 -14.59 20.02 10.18
N VAL A 355 -15.19 20.93 10.94
CA VAL A 355 -16.33 20.63 11.83
C VAL A 355 -17.56 20.26 11.03
N VAL A 356 -17.84 20.97 9.92
CA VAL A 356 -18.94 20.66 9.01
C VAL A 356 -18.76 19.25 8.45
N ALA A 357 -17.57 18.93 7.88
CA ALA A 357 -17.26 17.62 7.34
C ALA A 357 -17.39 16.50 8.38
N ALA A 358 -16.89 16.72 9.61
CA ALA A 358 -17.01 15.73 10.70
C ALA A 358 -18.47 15.45 11.09
N ARG A 359 -19.36 16.46 11.04
CA ARG A 359 -20.80 16.29 11.27
C ARG A 359 -21.45 15.47 10.17
N GLU A 360 -21.21 15.83 8.91
CA GLU A 360 -21.75 15.11 7.75
C GLU A 360 -21.31 13.65 7.75
N GLN A 361 -20.04 13.38 8.06
CA GLN A 361 -19.51 12.02 8.20
C GLN A 361 -20.18 11.26 9.36
N LEU A 362 -20.36 11.91 10.51
CA LEU A 362 -21.04 11.28 11.65
C LEU A 362 -22.50 10.97 11.34
N ASP A 363 -23.20 11.87 10.65
CA ASP A 363 -24.58 11.67 10.22
C ASP A 363 -24.67 10.47 9.24
N ALA A 364 -23.78 10.39 8.26
CA ALA A 364 -23.70 9.26 7.33
C ALA A 364 -23.39 7.93 8.05
N LEU A 365 -22.48 7.94 9.02
CA LEU A 365 -22.11 6.77 9.83
C LEU A 365 -23.19 6.36 10.85
N SER A 366 -24.17 7.22 11.11
CA SER A 366 -25.30 6.95 12.01
C SER A 366 -26.53 6.37 11.31
N ASP A 367 -26.55 6.37 9.96
CA ASP A 367 -27.61 5.77 9.15
C ASP A 367 -27.29 4.30 8.85
N ASP A 368 -27.91 3.40 9.63
CA ASP A 368 -27.75 1.94 9.53
C ASP A 368 -28.55 1.28 8.39
N LYS A 369 -29.34 2.07 7.63
CA LYS A 369 -30.22 1.58 6.55
C LYS A 369 -29.60 1.72 5.16
N GLN A 370 -28.36 2.19 5.04
CA GLN A 370 -27.71 2.35 3.75
C GLN A 370 -27.46 1.01 3.05
N GLU A 371 -27.80 0.93 1.77
CA GLU A 371 -27.60 -0.26 0.95
C GLU A 371 -26.26 -0.23 0.21
N ASN A 372 -25.71 -1.40 -0.12
CA ASN A 372 -24.47 -1.58 -0.87
C ASN A 372 -23.21 -1.00 -0.20
N VAL A 373 -23.27 -0.78 1.11
CA VAL A 373 -22.15 -0.34 1.94
C VAL A 373 -21.95 -1.28 3.12
N SER A 374 -20.75 -1.27 3.68
CA SER A 374 -20.42 -1.89 4.97
C SER A 374 -20.14 -0.79 5.98
N LEU A 375 -20.87 -0.79 7.08
CA LEU A 375 -20.59 0.01 8.26
C LEU A 375 -19.76 -0.83 9.22
N TRP A 376 -18.52 -0.43 9.45
CA TRP A 376 -17.61 -1.15 10.34
C TRP A 376 -16.72 -0.20 11.13
N TYR A 377 -16.10 -0.70 12.19
CA TYR A 377 -15.17 0.09 12.99
C TYR A 377 -13.88 -0.67 13.24
N GLU A 378 -12.83 0.10 13.53
CA GLU A 378 -11.61 -0.42 14.10
C GLU A 378 -11.15 0.43 15.29
N THR A 379 -10.54 -0.21 16.27
CA THR A 379 -9.96 0.45 17.43
C THR A 379 -8.45 0.36 17.41
N THR A 380 -7.83 1.42 17.90
CA THR A 380 -6.43 1.42 18.34
C THR A 380 -6.42 1.54 19.86
N GLN A 381 -5.28 1.50 20.52
CA GLN A 381 -5.21 1.76 21.96
C GLN A 381 -5.85 3.09 22.37
N ARG A 382 -5.85 4.12 21.50
CA ARG A 382 -6.27 5.49 21.81
C ARG A 382 -7.49 5.98 21.05
N HIS A 383 -7.78 5.39 19.90
CA HIS A 383 -8.77 5.93 18.97
C HIS A 383 -9.73 4.87 18.46
N LEU A 384 -10.96 5.29 18.21
CA LEU A 384 -11.97 4.57 17.44
C LEU A 384 -12.05 5.22 16.06
N ILE A 385 -12.10 4.39 15.01
CA ILE A 385 -12.30 4.81 13.62
C ILE A 385 -13.54 4.09 13.11
N MET A 386 -14.50 4.85 12.66
CA MET A 386 -15.76 4.36 12.06
C MET A 386 -15.66 4.51 10.54
N HIS A 387 -16.08 3.49 9.80
CA HIS A 387 -15.96 3.42 8.36
C HIS A 387 -17.30 3.12 7.70
N LEU A 388 -17.56 3.79 6.58
CA LEU A 388 -18.59 3.49 5.63
C LEU A 388 -17.90 3.13 4.31
N THR A 389 -17.87 1.84 3.97
CA THR A 389 -17.11 1.35 2.81
C THR A 389 -18.05 0.73 1.77
N PRO A 390 -18.00 1.14 0.49
CA PRO A 390 -18.80 0.52 -0.55
C PRO A 390 -18.41 -0.95 -0.74
N LEU A 391 -19.41 -1.83 -0.89
CA LEU A 391 -19.18 -3.27 -1.11
C LEU A 391 -18.50 -3.52 -2.47
N SER A 392 -18.79 -2.69 -3.45
CA SER A 392 -18.21 -2.76 -4.80
C SER A 392 -17.89 -1.37 -5.34
N ILE A 393 -16.70 -1.23 -5.91
CA ILE A 393 -16.25 -0.02 -6.61
C ILE A 393 -16.40 -0.13 -8.14
N ALA A 394 -16.77 -1.29 -8.65
CA ALA A 394 -16.72 -1.62 -10.07
C ALA A 394 -17.47 -0.62 -10.96
N ALA A 395 -18.71 -0.27 -10.61
CA ALA A 395 -19.51 0.67 -11.40
C ALA A 395 -18.91 2.08 -11.41
N LYS A 396 -18.37 2.53 -10.27
CA LYS A 396 -17.73 3.84 -10.13
C LYS A 396 -16.43 3.89 -10.91
N PHE A 397 -15.57 2.88 -10.77
CA PHE A 397 -14.29 2.82 -11.46
C PHE A 397 -14.46 2.70 -12.99
N ARG A 398 -15.43 1.92 -13.47
CA ARG A 398 -15.77 1.81 -14.89
C ARG A 398 -16.09 3.18 -15.51
N ARG A 399 -16.82 4.04 -14.80
CA ARG A 399 -17.11 5.41 -15.27
C ARG A 399 -15.85 6.24 -15.47
N PHE A 400 -14.88 6.14 -14.55
CA PHE A 400 -13.59 6.84 -14.67
C PHE A 400 -12.76 6.33 -15.84
N VAL A 401 -12.78 5.02 -16.09
CA VAL A 401 -12.05 4.42 -17.22
C VAL A 401 -12.67 4.80 -18.56
N ALA A 402 -13.99 4.96 -18.62
CA ALA A 402 -14.72 5.26 -19.85
C ALA A 402 -14.53 6.71 -20.34
N SER A 403 -14.26 7.67 -19.46
CA SER A 403 -14.21 9.09 -19.85
C SER A 403 -13.30 9.92 -18.93
N PRO A 404 -12.39 10.71 -19.51
CA PRO A 404 -12.00 10.77 -20.93
C PRO A 404 -11.20 9.54 -21.39
N PRO A 405 -11.15 9.26 -22.71
CA PRO A 405 -10.40 8.14 -23.25
C PRO A 405 -8.91 8.25 -22.92
N ARG A 406 -8.33 7.19 -22.34
CA ARG A 406 -6.92 7.12 -21.93
C ARG A 406 -6.41 5.68 -22.07
N GLY A 407 -5.08 5.53 -22.11
CA GLY A 407 -4.46 4.22 -21.94
C GLY A 407 -4.48 3.82 -20.47
N TRP A 408 -5.18 2.74 -20.10
CA TRP A 408 -5.23 2.21 -18.74
C TRP A 408 -4.48 0.89 -18.68
N ILE A 409 -3.35 0.86 -17.98
CA ILE A 409 -2.49 -0.30 -17.88
C ILE A 409 -2.41 -0.76 -16.42
N PHE A 410 -2.79 -2.00 -16.16
CA PHE A 410 -2.74 -2.63 -14.84
C PHE A 410 -1.74 -3.79 -14.89
N THR A 411 -0.64 -3.68 -14.16
CA THR A 411 0.41 -4.70 -14.16
C THR A 411 0.74 -5.17 -12.75
N SER A 412 0.95 -6.46 -12.60
CA SER A 412 1.44 -7.08 -11.37
C SER A 412 2.09 -8.44 -11.68
N ALA A 413 2.78 -9.00 -10.68
CA ALA A 413 3.21 -10.39 -10.72
C ALA A 413 2.08 -11.37 -10.35
N THR A 414 0.96 -10.88 -9.79
CA THR A 414 -0.07 -11.72 -9.16
C THR A 414 -1.46 -11.12 -9.38
N LEU A 415 -2.12 -11.43 -10.49
CA LEU A 415 -3.51 -11.03 -10.82
C LEU A 415 -4.37 -12.22 -11.21
N MET A 416 -3.76 -13.22 -11.88
CA MET A 416 -4.45 -14.41 -12.33
C MET A 416 -4.70 -15.39 -11.20
N VAL A 417 -5.88 -15.98 -11.23
CA VAL A 417 -6.28 -17.11 -10.41
C VAL A 417 -6.65 -18.26 -11.33
N ASN A 418 -5.94 -19.37 -11.23
CA ASN A 418 -6.12 -20.55 -12.10
C ASN A 418 -6.12 -20.19 -13.61
N GLY A 419 -5.21 -19.29 -14.00
CA GLY A 419 -5.00 -18.87 -15.39
C GLY A 419 -5.95 -17.78 -15.91
N GLY A 420 -6.91 -17.29 -15.09
CA GLY A 420 -7.87 -16.27 -15.48
C GLY A 420 -7.75 -14.96 -14.72
N PHE A 421 -8.25 -13.87 -15.29
CA PHE A 421 -8.25 -12.52 -14.73
C PHE A 421 -9.61 -12.09 -14.17
N GLU A 422 -10.62 -12.93 -14.22
CA GLU A 422 -12.02 -12.61 -13.93
C GLU A 422 -12.23 -12.04 -12.52
N HIS A 423 -11.40 -12.47 -11.55
CA HIS A 423 -11.46 -11.94 -10.19
C HIS A 423 -11.11 -10.45 -10.16
N PHE A 424 -9.98 -10.07 -10.76
CA PHE A 424 -9.54 -8.68 -10.83
C PHE A 424 -10.48 -7.83 -11.68
N GLN A 425 -10.85 -8.33 -12.87
CA GLN A 425 -11.77 -7.66 -13.79
C GLN A 425 -13.10 -7.31 -13.11
N ARG A 426 -13.73 -8.28 -12.43
CA ARG A 426 -14.99 -8.07 -11.69
C ARG A 426 -14.86 -7.06 -10.56
N ARG A 427 -13.78 -7.14 -9.77
CA ARG A 427 -13.56 -6.21 -8.66
C ARG A 427 -13.42 -4.77 -9.15
N MET A 428 -12.80 -4.57 -10.31
CA MET A 428 -12.54 -3.25 -10.89
C MET A 428 -13.59 -2.80 -11.92
N GLY A 429 -14.51 -3.67 -12.35
CA GLY A 429 -15.45 -3.37 -13.42
C GLY A 429 -14.79 -3.24 -14.80
N LEU A 430 -13.78 -4.06 -15.06
CA LEU A 430 -12.91 -4.02 -16.25
C LEU A 430 -13.10 -5.28 -17.13
N GLU A 431 -14.31 -5.78 -17.26
CA GLU A 431 -14.62 -7.02 -18.00
C GLU A 431 -14.23 -6.94 -19.48
N GLU A 432 -14.24 -5.72 -20.05
CA GLU A 432 -13.89 -5.46 -21.46
C GLU A 432 -12.37 -5.22 -21.69
N ALA A 433 -11.58 -5.16 -20.63
CA ALA A 433 -10.15 -4.90 -20.75
C ALA A 433 -9.43 -6.09 -21.41
N LYS A 434 -8.46 -5.78 -22.28
CA LYS A 434 -7.56 -6.81 -22.83
C LYS A 434 -6.71 -7.40 -21.72
N THR A 435 -6.49 -8.69 -21.77
CA THR A 435 -5.68 -9.41 -20.77
C THR A 435 -4.45 -10.04 -21.42
N LEU A 436 -3.34 -10.08 -20.66
CA LEU A 436 -2.08 -10.70 -21.10
C LEU A 436 -1.43 -11.40 -19.89
N GLY A 437 -1.32 -12.72 -19.96
CA GLY A 437 -0.57 -13.54 -19.00
C GLY A 437 0.79 -13.88 -19.59
N LEU A 438 1.85 -13.57 -18.86
CA LEU A 438 3.24 -13.83 -19.26
C LEU A 438 3.95 -14.63 -18.18
N ASP A 439 4.50 -15.76 -18.58
CA ASP A 439 5.23 -16.63 -17.67
C ASP A 439 6.53 -15.98 -17.19
N SER A 440 6.98 -16.42 -16.04
CA SER A 440 8.31 -16.09 -15.52
C SER A 440 9.39 -16.74 -16.38
N PRO A 441 10.53 -16.07 -16.61
CA PRO A 441 11.65 -16.64 -17.38
C PRO A 441 12.43 -17.72 -16.60
N PHE A 442 12.04 -18.05 -15.39
CA PHE A 442 12.76 -18.98 -14.51
C PHE A 442 12.36 -20.43 -14.74
N ASN A 443 13.32 -21.35 -14.62
CA ASN A 443 13.09 -22.79 -14.72
C ASN A 443 12.69 -23.36 -13.36
N TYR A 444 11.47 -23.09 -12.91
CA TYR A 444 10.97 -23.53 -11.60
C TYR A 444 11.08 -25.02 -11.33
N PRO A 445 10.88 -25.96 -12.29
CA PRO A 445 11.07 -27.40 -12.04
C PRO A 445 12.47 -27.78 -11.55
N GLU A 446 13.50 -27.03 -11.95
CA GLU A 446 14.89 -27.27 -11.53
C GLU A 446 15.33 -26.36 -10.36
N GLN A 447 14.76 -25.17 -10.25
CA GLN A 447 15.16 -24.16 -9.27
C GLN A 447 14.41 -24.26 -7.97
N ALA A 448 13.15 -24.74 -7.98
CA ALA A 448 12.29 -24.66 -6.83
C ALA A 448 11.59 -25.97 -6.50
N MET A 449 11.37 -26.19 -5.20
CA MET A 449 10.59 -27.32 -4.68
C MET A 449 9.45 -26.82 -3.82
N LEU A 450 8.23 -27.30 -4.08
CA LEU A 450 7.06 -27.12 -3.22
C LEU A 450 6.88 -28.32 -2.31
N CYS A 451 6.88 -28.10 -1.01
CA CYS A 451 6.61 -29.14 -0.01
C CYS A 451 5.33 -28.84 0.79
N VAL A 452 4.44 -29.82 0.85
CA VAL A 452 3.34 -29.87 1.83
C VAL A 452 3.54 -31.11 2.69
N PRO A 453 4.08 -31.00 3.91
CA PRO A 453 4.43 -32.15 4.75
C PRO A 453 3.25 -33.12 4.97
N ARG A 454 3.56 -34.44 5.11
CA ARG A 454 2.52 -35.51 5.17
C ARG A 454 1.71 -35.51 6.47
N TYR A 455 2.32 -35.15 7.57
CA TYR A 455 1.81 -35.33 8.93
C TYR A 455 1.27 -34.02 9.55
N LEU A 456 0.85 -33.10 8.70
CA LEU A 456 0.26 -31.87 9.20
C LEU A 456 -1.14 -32.12 9.77
N PRO A 457 -1.39 -31.73 11.02
CA PRO A 457 -2.74 -31.70 11.57
C PRO A 457 -3.61 -30.63 10.92
N GLU A 458 -4.86 -30.53 11.32
CA GLU A 458 -5.72 -29.42 10.90
C GLU A 458 -5.13 -28.07 11.36
N PRO A 459 -5.15 -27.01 10.52
CA PRO A 459 -4.42 -25.75 10.78
C PRO A 459 -4.77 -25.03 12.09
N ASN A 460 -5.98 -25.23 12.60
CA ASN A 460 -6.45 -24.60 13.85
C ASN A 460 -6.38 -25.56 15.06
N SER A 461 -5.81 -26.76 14.91
CA SER A 461 -5.67 -27.71 16.02
C SER A 461 -4.53 -27.32 16.96
N PHE A 462 -4.65 -27.72 18.21
CA PHE A 462 -3.60 -27.46 19.22
C PHE A 462 -2.24 -28.06 18.82
N SER A 463 -2.26 -29.27 18.24
CA SER A 463 -1.05 -29.98 17.78
C SER A 463 -0.33 -29.30 16.62
N MET A 464 -1.01 -28.37 15.91
CA MET A 464 -0.40 -27.64 14.80
C MET A 464 0.75 -26.75 15.26
N ARG A 465 0.69 -26.18 16.46
CA ARG A 465 1.73 -25.31 17.03
C ARG A 465 3.06 -26.04 17.19
N GLU A 466 3.01 -27.23 17.77
CA GLU A 466 4.20 -28.06 17.93
C GLU A 466 4.73 -28.53 16.57
N THR A 467 3.84 -28.92 15.66
CA THR A 467 4.22 -29.32 14.29
C THR A 467 4.91 -28.19 13.53
N LEU A 468 4.42 -26.95 13.67
CA LEU A 468 5.04 -25.76 13.07
C LEU A 468 6.43 -25.51 13.68
N LEU A 469 6.57 -25.57 15.00
CA LEU A 469 7.85 -25.41 15.69
C LEU A 469 8.88 -26.42 15.20
N GLN A 470 8.54 -27.70 15.20
CA GLN A 470 9.46 -28.76 14.74
C GLN A 470 9.79 -28.64 13.25
N THR A 471 8.83 -28.24 12.42
CA THR A 471 9.06 -27.98 10.99
C THR A 471 10.01 -26.80 10.81
N ALA A 472 9.77 -25.68 11.51
CA ALA A 472 10.62 -24.50 11.45
C ALA A 472 12.07 -24.81 11.87
N LYS A 473 12.28 -25.54 12.96
CA LYS A 473 13.62 -25.98 13.41
C LYS A 473 14.36 -26.76 12.34
N ARG A 474 13.69 -27.75 11.74
CA ARG A 474 14.27 -28.55 10.65
C ARG A 474 14.68 -27.68 9.45
N LEU A 475 13.80 -26.76 9.06
CA LEU A 475 14.05 -25.87 7.93
C LEU A 475 15.18 -24.87 8.21
N ILE A 476 15.22 -24.26 9.40
CA ILE A 476 16.29 -23.34 9.83
C ILE A 476 17.64 -24.05 9.79
N LYS A 477 17.71 -25.27 10.35
CA LYS A 477 18.93 -26.09 10.34
C LYS A 477 19.34 -26.43 8.90
N ALA A 478 18.41 -26.88 8.05
CA ALA A 478 18.70 -27.31 6.69
C ALA A 478 19.11 -26.15 5.77
N SER A 479 18.49 -24.97 5.93
CA SER A 479 18.82 -23.75 5.20
C SER A 479 20.00 -22.97 5.81
N ARG A 480 20.50 -23.37 6.97
CA ARG A 480 21.54 -22.66 7.74
C ARG A 480 21.17 -21.21 8.06
N GLY A 481 19.95 -20.95 8.45
CA GLY A 481 19.33 -19.64 8.43
C GLY A 481 18.73 -19.38 7.05
N ARG A 482 19.05 -18.32 6.37
CA ARG A 482 18.65 -17.94 5.00
C ARG A 482 17.20 -18.30 4.67
N CYS A 483 16.29 -18.13 5.64
CA CYS A 483 14.90 -18.48 5.45
C CYS A 483 13.94 -17.39 5.96
N PHE A 484 12.78 -17.34 5.33
CA PHE A 484 11.62 -16.56 5.77
C PHE A 484 10.57 -17.49 6.36
N LEU A 485 10.14 -17.20 7.58
CA LEU A 485 8.99 -17.84 8.21
C LEU A 485 7.82 -16.85 8.17
N LEU A 486 6.86 -17.10 7.27
CA LEU A 486 5.73 -16.24 7.02
C LEU A 486 4.48 -16.78 7.72
N PHE A 487 3.90 -15.95 8.58
CA PHE A 487 2.72 -16.29 9.38
C PHE A 487 1.50 -15.52 8.92
N THR A 488 0.34 -16.12 9.09
CA THR A 488 -0.95 -15.48 8.78
C THR A 488 -1.51 -14.70 9.97
N SER A 489 -0.90 -14.81 11.16
CA SER A 489 -1.30 -14.03 12.34
C SER A 489 -0.12 -13.63 13.22
N HIS A 490 -0.22 -12.44 13.83
CA HIS A 490 0.77 -11.95 14.79
C HIS A 490 0.84 -12.80 16.07
N ALA A 491 -0.26 -13.45 16.47
CA ALA A 491 -0.28 -14.31 17.63
C ALA A 491 0.59 -15.55 17.41
N MET A 492 0.43 -16.22 16.25
CA MET A 492 1.24 -17.40 15.89
C MET A 492 2.71 -17.02 15.69
N LEU A 493 2.98 -15.88 15.03
CA LEU A 493 4.34 -15.35 14.87
C LEU A 493 5.06 -15.22 16.22
N ARG A 494 4.44 -14.56 17.20
CA ARG A 494 5.04 -14.35 18.52
C ARG A 494 5.25 -15.64 19.27
N GLU A 495 4.24 -16.51 19.29
CA GLU A 495 4.32 -17.80 20.00
C GLU A 495 5.45 -18.69 19.44
N ILE A 496 5.60 -18.76 18.13
CA ILE A 496 6.66 -19.58 17.51
C ILE A 496 8.03 -18.91 17.69
N ALA A 497 8.10 -17.57 17.62
CA ALA A 497 9.36 -16.84 17.82
C ALA A 497 9.91 -17.05 19.25
N GLU A 498 9.08 -16.89 20.28
CA GLU A 498 9.44 -17.13 21.69
C GLU A 498 9.98 -18.56 21.92
N LYS A 499 9.31 -19.56 21.32
CA LYS A 499 9.76 -20.95 21.46
C LYS A 499 11.03 -21.28 20.68
N LEU A 500 11.26 -20.62 19.55
CA LEU A 500 12.48 -20.82 18.74
C LEU A 500 13.71 -20.17 19.38
N GLU A 501 13.56 -19.10 20.16
CA GLU A 501 14.67 -18.33 20.74
C GLU A 501 15.61 -19.21 21.58
N ASP A 502 15.06 -20.18 22.32
CA ASP A 502 15.82 -21.11 23.15
C ASP A 502 16.27 -22.39 22.38
N GLU A 503 15.82 -22.56 21.11
CA GLU A 503 15.98 -23.83 20.42
C GLU A 503 16.84 -23.77 19.15
N VAL A 504 17.23 -22.56 18.72
CA VAL A 504 18.08 -22.36 17.55
C VAL A 504 19.17 -21.31 17.84
N ASP A 505 20.38 -21.55 17.31
CA ASP A 505 21.49 -20.60 17.46
C ASP A 505 21.45 -19.44 16.44
N ASN A 506 20.49 -19.48 15.51
CA ASN A 506 20.37 -18.50 14.44
C ASN A 506 19.73 -17.20 14.95
N PRO A 507 20.22 -16.03 14.54
CA PRO A 507 19.55 -14.76 14.83
C PRO A 507 18.13 -14.74 14.30
N LEU A 508 17.14 -14.53 15.18
CA LEU A 508 15.73 -14.41 14.83
C LEU A 508 15.36 -12.93 14.68
N LEU A 509 15.03 -12.53 13.48
CA LEU A 509 14.60 -11.18 13.14
C LEU A 509 13.07 -11.12 13.06
N VAL A 510 12.44 -10.72 14.17
CA VAL A 510 11.00 -10.83 14.37
C VAL A 510 10.31 -9.49 14.06
N GLN A 511 9.27 -9.54 13.23
CA GLN A 511 8.45 -8.36 12.93
C GLN A 511 7.86 -7.75 14.21
N GLY A 512 8.03 -6.44 14.37
CA GLY A 512 7.53 -5.68 15.52
C GLY A 512 8.61 -5.35 16.55
N THR A 513 9.83 -5.90 16.45
CA THR A 513 10.96 -5.54 17.32
C THR A 513 11.66 -4.25 16.87
N THR A 514 11.64 -3.98 15.55
CA THR A 514 12.17 -2.75 14.95
C THR A 514 11.47 -2.46 13.61
N THR A 515 11.91 -1.45 12.87
CA THR A 515 11.32 -1.10 11.57
C THR A 515 11.55 -2.20 10.53
N LYS A 516 10.63 -2.31 9.54
CA LYS A 516 10.75 -3.30 8.44
C LYS A 516 12.09 -3.18 7.71
N GLN A 517 12.56 -1.97 7.45
CA GLN A 517 13.82 -1.74 6.75
C GLN A 517 15.02 -2.20 7.58
N ALA A 518 15.06 -1.88 8.88
CA ALA A 518 16.13 -2.33 9.78
C ALA A 518 16.19 -3.86 9.88
N LEU A 519 15.05 -4.55 9.90
CA LEU A 519 15.01 -6.02 9.89
C LEU A 519 15.57 -6.58 8.57
N LEU A 520 15.26 -5.97 7.45
CA LEU A 520 15.78 -6.40 6.15
C LEU A 520 17.27 -6.14 6.01
N ASP A 521 17.74 -4.99 6.46
CA ASP A 521 19.18 -4.64 6.46
C ASP A 521 19.97 -5.61 7.37
N ALA A 522 19.42 -5.94 8.54
CA ALA A 522 20.01 -6.93 9.43
C ALA A 522 20.01 -8.35 8.83
N TYR A 523 18.94 -8.73 8.12
CA TYR A 523 18.87 -10.01 7.44
C TYR A 523 19.92 -10.14 6.32
N LEU A 524 20.11 -9.10 5.53
CA LEU A 524 21.11 -9.07 4.46
C LEU A 524 22.55 -8.98 4.98
N ALA A 525 22.75 -8.51 6.21
CA ALA A 525 24.06 -8.40 6.84
C ALA A 525 24.51 -9.72 7.50
N ASP A 526 23.60 -10.64 7.78
CA ASP A 526 23.89 -11.92 8.45
C ASP A 526 23.32 -13.12 7.68
N GLU A 527 24.19 -13.87 7.01
CA GLU A 527 23.82 -15.05 6.22
C GLU A 527 23.17 -16.18 7.05
N LYS A 528 23.21 -16.12 8.38
CA LYS A 528 22.58 -17.08 9.28
C LYS A 528 21.24 -16.63 9.84
N ALA A 529 20.82 -15.41 9.52
CA ALA A 529 19.61 -14.85 10.08
C ALA A 529 18.35 -15.54 9.54
N VAL A 530 17.32 -15.54 10.37
CA VAL A 530 15.96 -16.01 10.06
C VAL A 530 15.01 -14.83 10.17
N LEU A 531 14.29 -14.51 9.10
CA LEU A 531 13.28 -13.47 9.13
C LEU A 531 11.90 -14.06 9.42
N MET A 532 11.23 -13.53 10.44
CA MET A 532 9.90 -13.95 10.85
C MET A 532 8.91 -12.80 10.73
N GLY A 533 7.85 -12.97 9.91
CA GLY A 533 6.91 -11.89 9.63
C GLY A 533 5.51 -12.33 9.24
N THR A 534 4.61 -11.36 9.15
CA THR A 534 3.24 -11.52 8.67
C THR A 534 3.02 -10.72 7.38
N GLY A 535 1.80 -10.38 7.04
CA GLY A 535 1.37 -9.73 5.78
C GLY A 535 2.32 -8.67 5.22
N ALA A 536 2.93 -7.83 6.07
CA ALA A 536 3.87 -6.80 5.64
C ALA A 536 5.15 -7.35 4.97
N PHE A 537 5.55 -8.59 5.25
CA PHE A 537 6.70 -9.26 4.65
C PHE A 537 6.34 -10.18 3.47
N TRP A 538 5.06 -10.43 3.25
CA TRP A 538 4.60 -11.13 2.04
C TRP A 538 4.82 -10.28 0.79
N GLU A 539 4.85 -8.94 0.93
CA GLU A 539 5.02 -7.98 -0.15
C GLU A 539 6.20 -7.03 0.08
N GLY A 540 6.74 -6.47 -1.01
CA GLY A 540 7.72 -5.37 -0.95
C GLY A 540 9.09 -5.73 -0.37
N VAL A 541 9.50 -7.00 -0.42
CA VAL A 541 10.83 -7.47 -0.02
C VAL A 541 11.57 -7.98 -1.24
N ASP A 542 12.79 -7.51 -1.50
CA ASP A 542 13.65 -7.94 -2.62
C ASP A 542 14.96 -8.49 -2.07
N VAL A 543 14.99 -9.81 -1.85
CA VAL A 543 16.19 -10.58 -1.46
C VAL A 543 16.55 -11.49 -2.62
N ARG A 544 17.81 -11.51 -3.02
CA ARG A 544 18.30 -12.21 -4.22
C ARG A 544 19.42 -13.16 -3.87
N GLY A 545 19.63 -14.15 -4.72
CA GLY A 545 20.71 -15.10 -4.59
C GLY A 545 20.50 -16.07 -3.43
N ASN A 546 21.62 -16.59 -2.93
CA ASN A 546 21.63 -17.56 -1.85
C ASN A 546 21.25 -17.00 -0.46
N ASP A 547 20.93 -15.71 -0.37
CA ASP A 547 20.53 -15.08 0.88
C ASP A 547 19.13 -15.56 1.34
N LEU A 548 18.29 -16.05 0.41
CA LEU A 548 16.99 -16.65 0.72
C LEU A 548 16.82 -17.97 -0.05
N VAL A 549 16.89 -19.10 0.64
CA VAL A 549 16.75 -20.44 0.04
C VAL A 549 15.53 -21.22 0.55
N CYS A 550 14.83 -20.70 1.56
CA CYS A 550 13.67 -21.36 2.12
C CYS A 550 12.59 -20.33 2.52
N VAL A 551 11.37 -20.58 2.08
CA VAL A 551 10.18 -19.85 2.54
C VAL A 551 9.22 -20.85 3.16
N MET A 552 8.88 -20.67 4.42
CA MET A 552 7.85 -21.44 5.12
C MET A 552 6.61 -20.56 5.32
N ILE A 553 5.44 -21.11 5.02
CA ILE A 553 4.14 -20.46 5.24
C ILE A 553 3.35 -21.34 6.23
N ASP A 554 2.87 -20.75 7.32
CA ASP A 554 2.20 -21.47 8.41
C ASP A 554 0.88 -22.12 7.99
N LYS A 555 0.07 -21.43 7.20
CA LYS A 555 -1.19 -21.94 6.62
C LYS A 555 -1.62 -21.08 5.43
N LEU A 556 -2.64 -21.55 4.70
CA LEU A 556 -3.23 -20.77 3.60
C LEU A 556 -3.75 -19.41 4.10
N PRO A 557 -3.40 -18.31 3.41
CA PRO A 557 -3.69 -16.94 3.84
C PRO A 557 -5.13 -16.51 3.55
N PHE A 558 -6.09 -17.30 4.05
CA PHE A 558 -7.48 -16.86 4.04
C PHE A 558 -7.65 -15.66 4.98
N ALA A 559 -8.43 -14.68 4.55
CA ALA A 559 -8.79 -13.54 5.39
C ALA A 559 -9.58 -14.02 6.63
N SER A 560 -9.49 -13.24 7.73
CA SER A 560 -10.21 -13.58 8.96
C SER A 560 -11.72 -13.62 8.70
N PRO A 561 -12.41 -14.66 9.16
CA PRO A 561 -13.88 -14.69 9.06
C PRO A 561 -14.56 -13.59 9.89
N ASP A 562 -13.84 -12.99 10.84
CA ASP A 562 -14.34 -11.92 11.72
C ASP A 562 -14.16 -10.52 11.11
N ASP A 563 -13.57 -10.41 9.90
CA ASP A 563 -13.43 -9.12 9.22
C ASP A 563 -14.81 -8.63 8.72
N PRO A 564 -15.31 -7.50 9.24
CA PRO A 564 -16.68 -7.06 8.99
C PRO A 564 -16.91 -6.66 7.53
N LEU A 565 -15.91 -6.10 6.82
CA LEU A 565 -16.03 -5.76 5.41
C LEU A 565 -16.08 -7.01 4.54
N LEU A 566 -15.26 -8.03 4.88
CA LEU A 566 -15.32 -9.32 4.20
C LEU A 566 -16.66 -10.00 4.41
N GLN A 567 -17.20 -10.01 5.64
CA GLN A 567 -18.51 -10.57 5.96
C GLN A 567 -19.61 -9.90 5.12
N ALA A 568 -19.64 -8.58 5.08
CA ALA A 568 -20.62 -7.82 4.30
C ALA A 568 -20.53 -8.13 2.79
N ARG A 569 -19.32 -8.21 2.23
CA ARG A 569 -19.09 -8.61 0.83
C ARG A 569 -19.54 -10.05 0.55
N MET A 570 -19.26 -10.96 1.48
CA MET A 570 -19.68 -12.36 1.36
C MET A 570 -21.21 -12.51 1.39
N GLU A 571 -21.86 -11.74 2.24
CA GLU A 571 -23.31 -11.72 2.35
C GLU A 571 -23.98 -11.16 1.08
N ASP A 572 -23.43 -10.09 0.51
CA ASP A 572 -23.87 -9.55 -0.77
C ASP A 572 -23.76 -10.58 -1.91
N VAL A 573 -22.61 -11.28 -2.02
CA VAL A 573 -22.42 -12.36 -3.00
C VAL A 573 -23.42 -13.49 -2.79
N LYS A 574 -23.69 -13.87 -1.54
CA LYS A 574 -24.67 -14.91 -1.20
C LYS A 574 -26.10 -14.49 -1.58
N LYS A 575 -26.48 -13.23 -1.32
CA LYS A 575 -27.78 -12.66 -1.76
C LYS A 575 -27.96 -12.71 -3.27
N ARG A 576 -26.87 -12.59 -4.03
CA ARG A 576 -26.87 -12.74 -5.51
C ARG A 576 -26.81 -14.18 -6.00
N GLY A 577 -26.91 -15.17 -5.10
CA GLY A 577 -26.97 -16.60 -5.43
C GLY A 577 -25.63 -17.27 -5.76
N ALA A 578 -24.49 -16.60 -5.53
CA ALA A 578 -23.17 -17.16 -5.76
C ALA A 578 -22.52 -17.70 -4.46
N ASN A 579 -21.50 -18.55 -4.59
CA ASN A 579 -20.74 -19.07 -3.46
C ASN A 579 -19.65 -18.06 -3.04
N PRO A 580 -19.78 -17.37 -1.87
CA PRO A 580 -18.85 -16.34 -1.45
C PRO A 580 -17.41 -16.84 -1.25
N PHE A 581 -17.27 -18.07 -0.75
CA PHE A 581 -15.94 -18.66 -0.52
C PHE A 581 -15.19 -18.85 -1.85
N ALA A 582 -15.88 -19.33 -2.88
CA ALA A 582 -15.29 -19.54 -4.21
C ALA A 582 -15.01 -18.22 -4.96
N VAL A 583 -15.88 -17.21 -4.79
CA VAL A 583 -15.80 -15.95 -5.55
C VAL A 583 -14.87 -14.92 -4.90
N ILE A 584 -14.75 -14.92 -3.57
CA ILE A 584 -13.99 -13.91 -2.82
C ILE A 584 -12.77 -14.53 -2.15
N GLN A 585 -12.97 -15.48 -1.23
CA GLN A 585 -11.89 -15.92 -0.33
C GLN A 585 -10.80 -16.72 -1.05
N ILE A 586 -11.16 -17.69 -1.91
CA ILE A 586 -10.17 -18.49 -2.64
C ILE A 586 -9.30 -17.60 -3.55
N PRO A 587 -9.85 -16.73 -4.42
CA PRO A 587 -9.04 -15.88 -5.26
C PRO A 587 -8.10 -14.96 -4.48
N GLN A 588 -8.57 -14.32 -3.42
CA GLN A 588 -7.78 -13.43 -2.60
C GLN A 588 -6.64 -14.19 -1.90
N ALA A 589 -6.92 -15.35 -1.32
CA ALA A 589 -5.90 -16.19 -0.69
C ALA A 589 -4.86 -16.72 -1.70
N VAL A 590 -5.27 -17.03 -2.93
CA VAL A 590 -4.36 -17.44 -4.02
C VAL A 590 -3.41 -16.30 -4.37
N ILE A 591 -3.92 -15.09 -4.56
CA ILE A 591 -3.08 -13.91 -4.89
C ILE A 591 -2.06 -13.67 -3.78
N THR A 592 -2.48 -13.68 -2.52
CA THR A 592 -1.59 -13.52 -1.37
C THR A 592 -0.55 -14.64 -1.30
N LEU A 593 -0.95 -15.90 -1.53
CA LEU A 593 -0.01 -17.02 -1.55
C LEU A 593 1.03 -16.88 -2.66
N LYS A 594 0.62 -16.47 -3.86
CA LYS A 594 1.54 -16.20 -4.99
C LYS A 594 2.58 -15.13 -4.63
N GLN A 595 2.21 -14.12 -3.86
CA GLN A 595 3.12 -13.06 -3.41
C GLN A 595 4.19 -13.61 -2.48
N GLY A 596 3.79 -14.41 -1.48
CA GLY A 596 4.73 -15.09 -0.58
C GLY A 596 5.66 -16.06 -1.33
N ALA A 597 5.11 -16.88 -2.22
CA ALA A 597 5.87 -17.81 -3.06
C ALA A 597 6.86 -17.09 -3.99
N GLY A 598 6.47 -15.93 -4.53
CA GLY A 598 7.28 -15.12 -5.44
C GLY A 598 8.51 -14.48 -4.79
N ARG A 599 8.74 -14.67 -3.47
CA ARG A 599 9.97 -14.23 -2.79
C ARG A 599 11.15 -15.16 -3.10
N LEU A 600 10.87 -16.43 -3.34
CA LEU A 600 11.88 -17.49 -3.38
C LEU A 600 12.81 -17.40 -4.58
N ILE A 601 12.30 -17.15 -5.78
CA ILE A 601 13.09 -17.11 -7.03
C ILE A 601 13.01 -15.71 -7.65
N ARG A 602 14.14 -15.03 -7.75
CA ARG A 602 14.31 -13.65 -8.23
C ARG A 602 15.33 -13.53 -9.37
N ASP A 603 16.25 -14.50 -9.44
CA ASP A 603 17.35 -14.56 -10.41
C ASP A 603 17.41 -15.96 -11.04
N PRO A 604 17.95 -16.10 -12.27
CA PRO A 604 18.14 -17.41 -12.90
C PRO A 604 19.04 -18.38 -12.12
N SER A 605 19.87 -17.87 -11.22
CA SER A 605 20.75 -18.70 -10.37
C SER A 605 20.11 -19.12 -9.05
N ASP A 606 18.99 -18.50 -8.66
CA ASP A 606 18.34 -18.80 -7.38
C ASP A 606 17.81 -20.22 -7.33
N LYS A 607 17.97 -20.86 -6.18
CA LYS A 607 17.36 -22.15 -5.86
C LYS A 607 16.74 -22.11 -4.47
N GLY A 608 15.63 -22.83 -4.28
CA GLY A 608 15.03 -22.84 -2.96
C GLY A 608 13.79 -23.69 -2.80
N VAL A 609 13.27 -23.70 -1.59
CA VAL A 609 12.10 -24.51 -1.20
C VAL A 609 11.00 -23.62 -0.64
N LEU A 610 9.79 -23.85 -1.12
CA LEU A 610 8.55 -23.32 -0.55
C LEU A 610 7.88 -24.42 0.28
N VAL A 611 7.75 -24.24 1.58
CA VAL A 611 7.07 -25.16 2.47
C VAL A 611 5.76 -24.55 2.92
N ILE A 612 4.63 -25.19 2.63
CA ILE A 612 3.31 -24.73 3.06
C ILE A 612 2.76 -25.72 4.08
N CYS A 613 2.62 -25.26 5.32
CA CYS A 613 2.21 -26.07 6.46
C CYS A 613 0.68 -26.15 6.58
N ASP A 614 0.00 -26.50 5.47
CA ASP A 614 -1.46 -26.58 5.44
C ASP A 614 -1.92 -27.85 4.70
N ASN A 615 -2.54 -28.78 5.43
CA ASN A 615 -3.03 -30.05 4.87
C ASN A 615 -4.20 -29.84 3.88
N ARG A 616 -4.88 -28.71 3.93
CA ARG A 616 -6.00 -28.38 3.04
C ARG A 616 -5.58 -28.30 1.57
N LEU A 617 -4.29 -28.01 1.29
CA LEU A 617 -3.72 -28.07 -0.06
C LEU A 617 -3.70 -29.49 -0.68
N VAL A 618 -3.97 -30.52 0.12
CA VAL A 618 -3.99 -31.91 -0.34
C VAL A 618 -5.37 -32.53 -0.14
N THR A 619 -6.11 -32.09 0.88
CA THR A 619 -7.35 -32.74 1.31
C THR A 619 -8.62 -32.08 0.77
N LYS A 620 -8.56 -30.79 0.36
CA LYS A 620 -9.77 -30.04 -0.05
C LYS A 620 -9.86 -29.90 -1.57
N PRO A 621 -11.07 -29.87 -2.16
CA PRO A 621 -11.25 -29.78 -3.61
C PRO A 621 -10.63 -28.50 -4.22
N TYR A 622 -10.66 -27.39 -3.49
CA TYR A 622 -10.10 -26.11 -3.95
C TYR A 622 -8.55 -26.06 -3.99
N ALA A 623 -7.88 -27.08 -3.45
CA ALA A 623 -6.42 -27.21 -3.50
C ALA A 623 -5.87 -27.09 -4.93
N LYS A 624 -6.61 -27.61 -5.93
CA LYS A 624 -6.24 -27.53 -7.35
C LYS A 624 -6.10 -26.07 -7.82
N THR A 625 -6.95 -25.17 -7.34
CA THR A 625 -6.89 -23.74 -7.68
C THR A 625 -5.61 -23.09 -7.14
N PHE A 626 -5.23 -23.40 -5.90
CA PHE A 626 -3.99 -22.89 -5.32
C PHE A 626 -2.76 -23.42 -6.04
N VAL A 627 -2.68 -24.75 -6.17
CA VAL A 627 -1.52 -25.42 -6.79
C VAL A 627 -1.38 -25.07 -8.28
N GLY A 628 -2.51 -24.94 -9.00
CA GLY A 628 -2.51 -24.53 -10.41
C GLY A 628 -2.21 -23.05 -10.64
N SER A 629 -2.25 -22.22 -9.58
CA SER A 629 -1.90 -20.81 -9.65
C SER A 629 -0.45 -20.52 -9.24
N LEU A 630 0.24 -21.49 -8.62
CA LEU A 630 1.67 -21.40 -8.31
C LEU A 630 2.51 -21.78 -9.52
N PRO A 631 3.77 -21.31 -9.61
CA PRO A 631 4.71 -21.80 -10.62
C PRO A 631 4.88 -23.32 -10.57
N ASP A 632 5.24 -23.93 -11.71
CA ASP A 632 5.41 -25.38 -11.80
C ASP A 632 6.71 -25.84 -11.14
N MET A 633 6.68 -25.93 -9.81
CA MET A 633 7.78 -26.38 -8.96
C MET A 633 7.75 -27.91 -8.81
N LYS A 634 8.92 -28.52 -8.60
CA LYS A 634 8.99 -29.92 -8.16
C LYS A 634 8.23 -30.11 -6.85
N ARG A 635 7.34 -31.11 -6.75
CA ARG A 635 6.45 -31.32 -5.60
C ARG A 635 6.89 -32.47 -4.74
N THR A 636 6.88 -32.27 -3.43
CA THR A 636 7.14 -33.33 -2.44
C THR A 636 6.22 -33.19 -1.22
N ARG A 637 6.14 -34.27 -0.46
CA ARG A 637 5.51 -34.32 0.87
C ARG A 637 6.48 -34.72 1.98
N SER A 638 7.77 -34.86 1.65
CA SER A 638 8.81 -35.28 2.56
C SER A 638 9.74 -34.15 2.93
N LEU A 639 9.85 -33.82 4.22
CA LEU A 639 10.86 -32.87 4.70
C LEU A 639 12.29 -33.40 4.49
N ASP A 640 12.52 -34.71 4.48
CA ASP A 640 13.85 -35.26 4.21
C ASP A 640 14.31 -35.02 2.78
N GLU A 641 13.37 -34.92 1.81
CA GLU A 641 13.70 -34.49 0.44
C GLU A 641 14.00 -32.99 0.39
N VAL A 642 13.30 -32.19 1.19
CA VAL A 642 13.59 -30.76 1.34
C VAL A 642 15.00 -30.54 1.89
N GLU A 643 15.36 -31.25 2.97
CA GLU A 643 16.69 -31.16 3.58
C GLU A 643 17.80 -31.54 2.59
N ARG A 644 17.60 -32.63 1.84
CA ARG A 644 18.54 -33.01 0.78
C ARG A 644 18.64 -32.00 -0.35
N PHE A 645 17.53 -31.37 -0.74
CA PHE A 645 17.56 -30.34 -1.78
C PHE A 645 18.32 -29.09 -1.29
N LEU A 646 18.06 -28.64 -0.06
CA LEU A 646 18.74 -27.50 0.56
C LEU A 646 20.24 -27.76 0.78
N ALA A 647 20.61 -28.99 1.15
CA ALA A 647 22.01 -29.38 1.32
C ALA A 647 22.82 -29.34 0.01
N ASN A 648 22.15 -29.44 -1.15
CA ASN A 648 22.79 -29.37 -2.47
C ASN A 648 22.79 -27.95 -3.06
N ILE A 649 22.36 -26.94 -2.29
CA ILE A 649 22.50 -25.53 -2.69
C ILE A 649 23.89 -25.09 -2.22
N ASP A 650 24.77 -24.82 -3.17
CA ASP A 650 26.15 -24.42 -2.88
C ASP A 650 26.20 -23.13 -2.04
N ASP A 651 27.12 -23.11 -1.09
CA ASP A 651 27.49 -21.87 -0.40
C ASP A 651 28.25 -20.99 -1.41
N LYS A 652 28.04 -19.66 -1.35
CA LYS A 652 28.81 -18.69 -2.14
C LYS A 652 30.28 -18.72 -1.77
#